data_454191f2564a10e9c3ff37c4a4ce37d2
#
_entry.id   454191f2564a10e9c3ff37c4a4ce37d2
#
_cell.length_a   1.000
_cell.length_b   1.000
_cell.length_c   1.000
_cell.angle_alpha   90.00
_cell.angle_beta   90.00
_cell.angle_gamma   90.00
#
_symmetry.space_group_name_H-M   'P 1'
#
loop_
_entity.id
_entity.type
_entity.pdbx_description
1 polymer ?
#
loop_
_entity_poly.entity_id
_entity_poly.type
_entity_poly.pdbx_seq_one_letter_code
_entity_poly.pdbx_strand_id
1 'polypeptide(L)'
;MTTTQPAATGAKPTLAWGNDRVTLTFDWDAESPVTCSAVAVAGRTLPVHRVPAVEILTADAGHRPASGRLAHTEHGARLRYVDHHEIDEGGVRRLVIRERSGDLEVRLELTARDGVAAVTSRVIASNVGDGRIVLRAVASWVAGFTAHDHSGDVLAGWERLTGTNDWLGEGRWTRTPLRGPDFVPLAEHLTGHNPRGSLSAVSTGTWSTAHQLPTGILESREASLALAWQIEHNGAWRWEIGEDTAGAYLALSGPTDADSGWSRVLTPAESFESVPVTLALGVDAVSAIGALTDHRRATRRTHPDNTAMPVIFNDYMNTLDGDPTTEKLLPLIRAAAEVGAEVFCIDAGWYDDSGYWWDSVGTWMPSTTRFPGGLGEVIDAIHAEGMIAGLWLEPEVVGIQSPIADALPVEAFLQRNGERVVEHDRFHLDLRHPAARAHLDAVVDRLVADFGIGFFKIDYNINPGPGTDRDADSVGDGLLRHNRAHLDWIDGVLDRHPDLIVENCSSGAMRMDYAMLSRLAMQSTSDQQDFRKYPPIAASAPISILPEQAASWAYPQPEMDAEESSFCLVTGLLGRFYVSGHLNRMNDEQRSRVATAIAVAKDLRGEIATAHPHWPLGLPRWDDAWLALGLRGAKSDLVSIWRRGGANATTLSFPHLVGHDVEVTPVFPLDLPAWHTDWDATTGTLHVRGTDTRLAARTLRLSHRPTEVDDDARTGSH
;
A
#
# COMPACT_ATOMS: atom_id res chain seq x y z
N MET A 1 23.40 -29.36 1.33
CA MET A 1 24.48 -28.63 0.62
C MET A 1 24.86 -29.45 -0.60
N THR A 2 24.32 -29.09 -1.74
CA THR A 2 24.67 -29.73 -3.02
C THR A 2 25.38 -28.69 -3.88
N THR A 3 26.70 -28.79 -3.95
CA THR A 3 27.52 -28.04 -4.91
C THR A 3 27.48 -28.76 -6.24
N THR A 4 26.84 -28.17 -7.24
CA THR A 4 26.89 -28.67 -8.63
C THR A 4 28.08 -28.06 -9.37
N GLN A 5 28.97 -28.96 -9.88
CA GLN A 5 30.04 -28.60 -10.81
C GLN A 5 29.47 -28.18 -12.18
N PRO A 6 30.11 -27.24 -12.91
CA PRO A 6 29.63 -26.82 -14.23
C PRO A 6 29.85 -27.90 -15.30
N ALA A 7 28.82 -28.16 -16.07
CA ALA A 7 28.85 -29.04 -17.25
C ALA A 7 29.54 -28.34 -18.44
N ALA A 8 30.39 -29.05 -19.11
CA ALA A 8 31.06 -28.62 -20.34
C ALA A 8 30.08 -28.70 -21.52
N THR A 9 29.98 -27.60 -22.26
CA THR A 9 29.71 -27.35 -23.68
C THR A 9 28.79 -26.14 -23.88
N GLY A 10 29.33 -25.05 -24.33
CA GLY A 10 28.66 -24.00 -25.16
C GLY A 10 27.38 -23.27 -24.68
N ALA A 11 26.63 -23.82 -23.73
CA ALA A 11 25.43 -23.18 -23.17
C ALA A 11 25.80 -22.36 -21.92
N LYS A 12 25.24 -21.16 -21.80
CA LYS A 12 25.39 -20.35 -20.58
C LYS A 12 24.83 -21.10 -19.36
N PRO A 13 25.47 -21.01 -18.20
CA PRO A 13 24.87 -21.48 -16.94
C PRO A 13 23.52 -20.82 -16.74
N THR A 14 22.52 -21.57 -16.31
CA THR A 14 21.16 -21.10 -16.05
C THR A 14 20.66 -21.63 -14.71
N LEU A 15 19.86 -20.82 -14.01
CA LEU A 15 19.20 -21.17 -12.76
C LEU A 15 17.73 -20.82 -12.89
N ALA A 16 16.84 -21.81 -12.79
CA ALA A 16 15.41 -21.60 -12.67
C ALA A 16 15.03 -21.70 -11.18
N TRP A 17 14.42 -20.65 -10.66
CA TRP A 17 14.05 -20.58 -9.26
C TRP A 17 12.69 -19.90 -9.08
N GLY A 18 11.96 -20.30 -8.06
CA GLY A 18 10.65 -19.78 -7.71
C GLY A 18 9.84 -20.79 -6.90
N ASN A 19 8.53 -20.75 -7.05
CA ASN A 19 7.58 -21.65 -6.38
C ASN A 19 6.64 -22.34 -7.39
N ASP A 20 5.53 -22.89 -6.91
CA ASP A 20 4.49 -23.55 -7.72
C ASP A 20 3.69 -22.60 -8.61
N ARG A 21 3.78 -21.28 -8.40
CA ARG A 21 3.02 -20.25 -9.12
C ARG A 21 3.86 -19.38 -10.03
N VAL A 22 5.10 -19.12 -9.69
CA VAL A 22 6.02 -18.26 -10.43
C VAL A 22 7.42 -18.83 -10.48
N THR A 23 8.07 -18.76 -11.63
CA THR A 23 9.48 -19.12 -11.80
C THR A 23 10.20 -18.00 -12.54
N LEU A 24 11.36 -17.61 -12.00
CA LEU A 24 12.32 -16.73 -12.64
C LEU A 24 13.50 -17.55 -13.13
N THR A 25 13.98 -17.28 -14.35
CA THR A 25 15.18 -17.93 -14.87
C THR A 25 16.30 -16.90 -14.97
N PHE A 26 17.42 -17.21 -14.38
CA PHE A 26 18.63 -16.38 -14.41
C PHE A 26 19.69 -17.05 -15.29
N ASP A 27 20.45 -16.25 -16.02
CA ASP A 27 21.63 -16.70 -16.76
C ASP A 27 22.82 -15.74 -16.54
N TRP A 28 24.03 -16.29 -16.72
CA TRP A 28 25.29 -15.55 -16.60
C TRP A 28 26.39 -16.26 -17.40
N ASP A 29 27.52 -15.62 -17.52
CA ASP A 29 28.77 -16.24 -17.99
C ASP A 29 29.99 -15.52 -17.38
N ALA A 30 31.20 -15.92 -17.79
CA ALA A 30 32.43 -15.33 -17.26
C ALA A 30 32.61 -13.84 -17.61
N GLU A 31 31.95 -13.36 -18.67
CA GLU A 31 32.10 -12.01 -19.21
C GLU A 31 30.86 -11.14 -19.00
N SER A 32 29.75 -11.73 -18.55
CA SER A 32 28.47 -11.03 -18.33
C SER A 32 27.94 -11.20 -16.90
N PRO A 33 27.22 -10.18 -16.38
CA PRO A 33 26.58 -10.27 -15.08
C PRO A 33 25.40 -11.27 -15.08
N VAL A 34 24.85 -11.54 -13.92
CA VAL A 34 23.60 -12.28 -13.78
C VAL A 34 22.46 -11.42 -14.35
N THR A 35 21.62 -12.03 -15.19
CA THR A 35 20.43 -11.41 -15.78
C THR A 35 19.22 -12.29 -15.59
N CYS A 36 18.03 -11.73 -15.38
CA CYS A 36 16.78 -12.45 -15.50
C CYS A 36 16.48 -12.63 -17.01
N SER A 37 16.34 -13.86 -17.48
CA SER A 37 16.18 -14.18 -18.90
C SER A 37 14.83 -14.74 -19.27
N ALA A 38 14.04 -15.20 -18.27
CA ALA A 38 12.66 -15.64 -18.50
C ALA A 38 11.85 -15.54 -17.20
N VAL A 39 10.55 -15.37 -17.38
CA VAL A 39 9.52 -15.43 -16.32
C VAL A 39 8.50 -16.50 -16.70
N ALA A 40 8.07 -17.30 -15.72
CA ALA A 40 6.98 -18.25 -15.92
C ALA A 40 5.86 -18.00 -14.92
N VAL A 41 4.63 -17.91 -15.40
CA VAL A 41 3.40 -17.74 -14.61
C VAL A 41 2.25 -18.45 -15.31
N ALA A 42 1.34 -19.05 -14.53
CA ALA A 42 0.19 -19.79 -15.05
C ALA A 42 0.55 -20.84 -16.12
N GLY A 43 1.67 -21.55 -15.93
CA GLY A 43 2.15 -22.59 -16.84
C GLY A 43 2.76 -22.09 -18.15
N ARG A 44 2.95 -20.80 -18.34
CA ARG A 44 3.56 -20.18 -19.53
C ARG A 44 4.92 -19.60 -19.16
N THR A 45 5.93 -19.88 -19.97
CA THR A 45 7.28 -19.30 -19.86
C THR A 45 7.48 -18.29 -20.95
N LEU A 46 7.87 -17.09 -20.59
CA LEU A 46 8.11 -15.97 -21.47
C LEU A 46 9.58 -15.54 -21.34
N PRO A 47 10.39 -15.63 -22.42
CA PRO A 47 11.72 -15.06 -22.40
C PRO A 47 11.62 -13.53 -22.33
N VAL A 48 12.45 -12.92 -21.48
CA VAL A 48 12.43 -11.48 -21.28
C VAL A 48 13.78 -10.85 -21.66
N HIS A 49 13.74 -9.55 -21.94
CA HIS A 49 14.92 -8.76 -22.24
C HIS A 49 15.94 -8.84 -21.08
N ARG A 50 17.23 -9.03 -21.44
CA ARG A 50 18.30 -9.21 -20.46
C ARG A 50 18.94 -7.88 -20.08
N VAL A 51 18.80 -7.51 -18.82
CA VAL A 51 19.54 -6.43 -18.17
C VAL A 51 20.19 -6.98 -16.90
N PRO A 52 21.30 -6.37 -16.40
CA PRO A 52 21.88 -6.81 -15.12
C PRO A 52 20.81 -6.86 -14.03
N ALA A 53 20.78 -7.96 -13.25
CA ALA A 53 19.81 -8.14 -12.18
C ALA A 53 20.08 -7.21 -10.98
N VAL A 54 21.29 -6.66 -10.88
CA VAL A 54 21.70 -5.69 -9.87
C VAL A 54 22.31 -4.46 -10.54
N GLU A 55 21.80 -3.29 -10.20
CA GLU A 55 22.30 -2.00 -10.68
C GLU A 55 22.62 -1.10 -9.48
N ILE A 56 23.85 -0.59 -9.43
CA ILE A 56 24.34 0.25 -8.35
C ILE A 56 25.09 1.45 -8.92
N LEU A 57 24.81 2.64 -8.42
CA LEU A 57 25.56 3.85 -8.66
C LEU A 57 26.46 4.18 -7.47
N THR A 58 27.72 4.47 -7.75
CA THR A 58 28.69 4.94 -6.75
C THR A 58 29.25 6.29 -7.18
N ALA A 59 29.98 6.97 -6.27
CA ALA A 59 30.58 8.27 -6.57
C ALA A 59 31.73 8.17 -7.59
N ASP A 60 32.38 7.02 -7.71
CA ASP A 60 33.52 6.76 -8.59
C ASP A 60 33.14 6.03 -9.89
N ALA A 61 31.92 5.53 -10.00
CA ALA A 61 31.45 4.81 -11.17
C ALA A 61 29.98 5.17 -11.49
N GLY A 62 29.78 5.85 -12.60
CA GLY A 62 28.46 6.26 -13.09
C GLY A 62 27.84 5.26 -14.06
N HIS A 63 27.39 5.75 -15.21
CA HIS A 63 26.76 4.98 -16.27
C HIS A 63 27.71 4.80 -17.47
N ARG A 64 27.59 3.69 -18.20
CA ARG A 64 28.32 3.48 -19.45
C ARG A 64 27.91 4.47 -20.54
N PRO A 65 26.61 4.62 -20.92
CA PRO A 65 26.14 5.80 -21.61
C PRO A 65 25.70 6.86 -20.59
N ALA A 66 26.03 8.13 -20.80
CA ALA A 66 25.59 9.22 -19.95
C ALA A 66 24.04 9.22 -19.83
N SER A 67 23.52 9.06 -18.63
CA SER A 67 22.11 8.81 -18.36
C SER A 67 21.76 9.20 -16.93
N GLY A 68 20.47 9.47 -16.63
CA GLY A 68 19.92 9.62 -15.31
C GLY A 68 19.13 8.38 -14.83
N ARG A 69 19.31 7.24 -15.50
CA ARG A 69 18.58 6.00 -15.26
C ARG A 69 19.12 5.24 -14.05
N LEU A 70 18.31 4.31 -13.52
CA LEU A 70 18.77 3.30 -12.54
C LEU A 70 19.49 2.12 -13.21
N ALA A 71 19.36 1.94 -14.52
CA ALA A 71 19.99 0.87 -15.29
C ALA A 71 21.22 1.35 -16.05
N HIS A 72 21.96 0.39 -16.62
CA HIS A 72 23.18 0.60 -17.39
C HIS A 72 24.33 1.24 -16.59
N THR A 73 24.41 0.91 -15.31
CA THR A 73 25.50 1.37 -14.44
C THR A 73 26.81 0.64 -14.78
N GLU A 74 27.92 1.28 -14.48
CA GLU A 74 29.26 0.68 -14.67
C GLU A 74 29.44 -0.55 -13.78
N HIS A 75 28.95 -0.51 -12.52
CA HIS A 75 28.99 -1.66 -11.64
C HIS A 75 28.09 -2.80 -12.13
N GLY A 76 26.83 -2.50 -12.49
CA GLY A 76 25.91 -3.52 -13.02
C GLY A 76 26.52 -4.31 -14.16
N ALA A 77 27.17 -3.61 -15.11
CA ALA A 77 27.84 -4.27 -16.22
C ALA A 77 29.13 -5.05 -15.84
N ARG A 78 29.80 -4.68 -14.73
CA ARG A 78 31.06 -5.31 -14.27
C ARG A 78 30.86 -6.41 -13.23
N LEU A 79 29.67 -6.50 -12.63
CA LEU A 79 29.36 -7.58 -11.69
C LEU A 79 29.57 -8.95 -12.34
N ARG A 80 30.15 -9.88 -11.61
CA ARG A 80 30.38 -11.26 -12.05
C ARG A 80 29.89 -12.19 -10.98
N TYR A 81 29.21 -13.23 -11.42
CA TYR A 81 28.71 -14.29 -10.57
C TYR A 81 29.83 -14.93 -9.75
N VAL A 82 29.58 -15.14 -8.46
CA VAL A 82 30.48 -15.83 -7.52
C VAL A 82 29.89 -17.18 -7.16
N ASP A 83 28.72 -17.18 -6.56
CA ASP A 83 27.96 -18.38 -6.17
C ASP A 83 26.48 -18.03 -5.92
N HIS A 84 25.70 -19.06 -5.67
CA HIS A 84 24.35 -18.92 -5.14
C HIS A 84 24.02 -20.01 -4.14
N HIS A 85 23.04 -19.77 -3.30
CA HIS A 85 22.46 -20.80 -2.46
C HIS A 85 20.96 -20.63 -2.34
N GLU A 86 20.27 -21.75 -2.18
CA GLU A 86 18.83 -21.84 -2.04
C GLU A 86 18.49 -22.36 -0.64
N ILE A 87 17.43 -21.83 -0.05
CA ILE A 87 16.87 -22.24 1.24
C ILE A 87 15.37 -22.45 1.02
N ASP A 88 14.87 -23.61 1.47
CA ASP A 88 13.43 -23.91 1.51
C ASP A 88 13.06 -24.26 2.95
N GLU A 89 12.24 -23.40 3.57
CA GLU A 89 11.82 -23.53 4.96
C GLU A 89 10.32 -23.28 5.08
N GLY A 90 9.54 -24.35 5.26
CA GLY A 90 8.11 -24.25 5.56
C GLY A 90 7.27 -23.55 4.48
N GLY A 91 7.59 -23.79 3.20
CA GLY A 91 6.91 -23.16 2.06
C GLY A 91 7.39 -21.72 1.77
N VAL A 92 8.48 -21.29 2.43
CA VAL A 92 9.18 -20.03 2.11
C VAL A 92 10.49 -20.39 1.43
N ARG A 93 10.61 -20.05 0.16
CA ARG A 93 11.81 -20.29 -0.65
C ARG A 93 12.62 -19.01 -0.75
N ARG A 94 13.93 -19.12 -0.52
CA ARG A 94 14.88 -18.03 -0.64
C ARG A 94 15.98 -18.41 -1.59
N LEU A 95 16.38 -17.45 -2.44
CA LEU A 95 17.55 -17.52 -3.30
C LEU A 95 18.45 -16.35 -2.97
N VAL A 96 19.73 -16.64 -2.75
CA VAL A 96 20.77 -15.62 -2.62
C VAL A 96 21.78 -15.82 -3.73
N ILE A 97 21.89 -14.85 -4.63
CA ILE A 97 22.91 -14.82 -5.69
C ILE A 97 23.97 -13.81 -5.27
N ARG A 98 25.22 -14.24 -5.28
CA ARG A 98 26.36 -13.39 -4.96
C ARG A 98 27.13 -13.04 -6.22
N GLU A 99 27.37 -11.73 -6.40
CA GLU A 99 28.18 -11.20 -7.50
C GLU A 99 29.23 -10.23 -6.96
N ARG A 100 30.28 -9.97 -7.74
CA ARG A 100 31.37 -9.08 -7.33
C ARG A 100 31.88 -8.22 -8.49
N SER A 101 32.21 -6.95 -8.18
CA SER A 101 32.89 -6.00 -9.07
C SER A 101 33.97 -5.26 -8.27
N GLY A 102 35.23 -5.69 -8.37
CA GLY A 102 36.32 -5.13 -7.60
C GLY A 102 36.12 -5.32 -6.10
N ASP A 103 36.10 -4.24 -5.34
CA ASP A 103 35.89 -4.21 -3.89
C ASP A 103 34.42 -4.20 -3.49
N LEU A 104 33.48 -4.07 -4.44
CA LEU A 104 32.07 -4.16 -4.22
C LEU A 104 31.57 -5.60 -4.40
N GLU A 105 31.10 -6.22 -3.33
CA GLU A 105 30.36 -7.48 -3.36
C GLU A 105 28.87 -7.20 -3.18
N VAL A 106 28.00 -7.89 -3.93
CA VAL A 106 26.55 -7.75 -3.80
C VAL A 106 25.89 -9.12 -3.59
N ARG A 107 24.82 -9.13 -2.82
CA ARG A 107 23.90 -10.26 -2.69
C ARG A 107 22.53 -9.82 -3.16
N LEU A 108 22.03 -10.44 -4.21
CA LEU A 108 20.63 -10.36 -4.59
C LEU A 108 19.87 -11.42 -3.81
N GLU A 109 18.99 -11.00 -2.92
CA GLU A 109 18.17 -11.89 -2.10
C GLU A 109 16.72 -11.86 -2.58
N LEU A 110 16.23 -13.03 -2.98
CA LEU A 110 14.86 -13.22 -3.46
C LEU A 110 14.11 -14.15 -2.50
N THR A 111 12.84 -13.83 -2.26
CA THR A 111 11.94 -14.65 -1.42
C THR A 111 10.63 -14.88 -2.16
N ALA A 112 10.18 -16.14 -2.21
CA ALA A 112 8.87 -16.55 -2.73
C ALA A 112 8.18 -17.46 -1.72
N ARG A 113 6.84 -17.43 -1.69
CA ARG A 113 6.02 -18.29 -0.82
C ARG A 113 5.16 -19.21 -1.67
N ASP A 114 5.05 -20.47 -1.30
CA ASP A 114 4.22 -21.44 -2.01
C ASP A 114 2.77 -20.96 -2.07
N GLY A 115 2.12 -21.16 -3.21
CA GLY A 115 0.76 -20.72 -3.48
C GLY A 115 0.61 -19.26 -3.91
N VAL A 116 1.64 -18.42 -3.81
CA VAL A 116 1.61 -16.98 -4.10
C VAL A 116 2.44 -16.65 -5.34
N ALA A 117 1.83 -16.07 -6.37
CA ALA A 117 2.53 -15.68 -7.60
C ALA A 117 3.27 -14.34 -7.44
N ALA A 118 4.12 -14.23 -6.39
CA ALA A 118 4.90 -13.04 -6.11
C ALA A 118 6.30 -13.37 -5.60
N VAL A 119 7.24 -12.45 -5.84
CA VAL A 119 8.64 -12.53 -5.40
C VAL A 119 9.04 -11.20 -4.76
N THR A 120 9.55 -11.25 -3.54
CA THR A 120 10.17 -10.11 -2.88
C THR A 120 11.66 -10.10 -3.16
N SER A 121 12.23 -8.94 -3.43
CA SER A 121 13.65 -8.72 -3.72
C SER A 121 14.25 -7.65 -2.85
N ARG A 122 15.51 -7.82 -2.47
CA ARG A 122 16.39 -6.82 -1.89
C ARG A 122 17.83 -7.07 -2.30
N VAL A 123 18.65 -6.03 -2.24
CA VAL A 123 20.07 -6.08 -2.56
C VAL A 123 20.89 -5.66 -1.34
N ILE A 124 21.91 -6.43 -1.01
CA ILE A 124 22.89 -6.08 0.03
C ILE A 124 24.21 -5.79 -0.68
N ALA A 125 24.65 -4.54 -0.58
CA ALA A 125 25.94 -4.08 -1.09
C ALA A 125 26.97 -4.05 0.03
N SER A 126 28.10 -4.71 -0.15
CA SER A 126 29.17 -4.84 0.87
C SER A 126 30.50 -4.34 0.32
N ASN A 127 31.22 -3.61 1.13
CA ASN A 127 32.60 -3.21 0.85
C ASN A 127 33.56 -4.30 1.36
N VAL A 128 34.15 -5.05 0.43
CA VAL A 128 35.13 -6.14 0.75
C VAL A 128 36.57 -5.74 0.44
N GLY A 129 36.81 -4.46 0.17
CA GLY A 129 38.13 -3.86 -0.02
C GLY A 129 38.61 -3.08 1.18
N ASP A 130 39.76 -2.39 1.01
CA ASP A 130 40.39 -1.60 2.05
C ASP A 130 40.04 -0.08 1.96
N GLY A 131 39.47 0.35 0.83
CA GLY A 131 39.04 1.72 0.60
C GLY A 131 37.59 1.98 1.04
N ARG A 132 37.10 3.21 0.91
CA ARG A 132 35.69 3.52 1.12
C ARG A 132 34.93 3.44 -0.21
N ILE A 133 33.68 3.02 -0.17
CA ILE A 133 32.74 3.05 -1.29
C ILE A 133 31.61 4.00 -0.93
N VAL A 134 31.28 4.95 -1.82
CA VAL A 134 30.16 5.87 -1.62
C VAL A 134 29.02 5.46 -2.57
N LEU A 135 27.99 4.86 -1.99
CA LEU A 135 26.76 4.50 -2.73
C LEU A 135 25.93 5.75 -3.00
N ARG A 136 25.33 5.85 -4.20
CA ARG A 136 24.43 6.91 -4.65
C ARG A 136 23.05 6.42 -5.07
N ALA A 137 22.93 5.16 -5.48
CA ALA A 137 21.69 4.45 -5.68
C ALA A 137 21.96 2.94 -5.62
N VAL A 138 21.01 2.18 -5.07
CA VAL A 138 21.00 0.72 -5.06
C VAL A 138 19.61 0.28 -5.47
N ALA A 139 19.47 -0.19 -6.72
CA ALA A 139 18.21 -0.75 -7.17
C ALA A 139 17.94 -2.09 -6.45
N SER A 140 16.77 -2.23 -5.87
CA SER A 140 16.32 -3.46 -5.19
C SER A 140 15.87 -4.53 -6.16
N TRP A 141 15.48 -4.12 -7.38
CA TRP A 141 15.10 -4.99 -8.47
C TRP A 141 15.38 -4.31 -9.81
N VAL A 142 15.94 -5.06 -10.76
CA VAL A 142 16.01 -4.67 -12.17
C VAL A 142 15.80 -5.91 -13.03
N ALA A 143 14.83 -5.86 -13.94
CA ALA A 143 14.64 -6.92 -14.94
C ALA A 143 13.90 -6.41 -16.17
N GLY A 144 14.16 -7.04 -17.32
CA GLY A 144 13.36 -6.84 -18.52
C GLY A 144 11.96 -7.44 -18.36
N PHE A 145 11.01 -6.89 -19.11
CA PHE A 145 9.63 -7.40 -19.16
C PHE A 145 9.13 -7.64 -20.59
N THR A 146 9.79 -7.10 -21.59
CA THR A 146 9.44 -7.31 -23.02
C THR A 146 10.10 -8.59 -23.55
N ALA A 147 9.50 -9.19 -24.59
CA ALA A 147 10.09 -10.37 -25.25
C ALA A 147 11.48 -10.07 -25.82
N HIS A 148 12.34 -11.09 -25.84
CA HIS A 148 13.73 -10.97 -26.33
C HIS A 148 13.85 -11.07 -27.86
N ASP A 149 12.82 -11.56 -28.54
CA ASP A 149 12.86 -11.74 -30.02
C ASP A 149 12.11 -10.60 -30.71
N HIS A 150 12.86 -9.77 -31.44
CA HIS A 150 12.38 -8.47 -31.93
C HIS A 150 12.31 -8.42 -33.44
N SER A 151 11.12 -8.63 -33.97
CA SER A 151 10.80 -8.21 -35.35
C SER A 151 9.99 -6.89 -35.42
N GLY A 152 9.79 -6.19 -34.28
CA GLY A 152 8.93 -5.02 -34.20
C GLY A 152 9.20 -4.09 -33.02
N ASP A 153 8.26 -3.21 -32.73
CA ASP A 153 8.32 -2.27 -31.61
C ASP A 153 8.09 -3.00 -30.28
N VAL A 154 9.12 -3.06 -29.43
CA VAL A 154 9.14 -3.81 -28.16
C VAL A 154 8.12 -3.32 -27.13
N LEU A 155 7.68 -2.07 -27.23
CA LEU A 155 6.68 -1.48 -26.33
C LEU A 155 5.26 -1.49 -26.91
N ALA A 156 5.10 -1.89 -28.19
CA ALA A 156 3.77 -2.02 -28.77
C ALA A 156 2.95 -3.06 -28.00
N GLY A 157 1.69 -2.72 -27.68
CA GLY A 157 0.80 -3.58 -26.93
C GLY A 157 1.04 -3.64 -25.41
N TRP A 158 2.04 -2.93 -24.88
CA TRP A 158 2.24 -2.75 -23.44
C TRP A 158 1.53 -1.51 -22.91
N GLU A 159 0.86 -1.66 -21.81
CA GLU A 159 0.20 -0.59 -21.06
C GLU A 159 0.73 -0.54 -19.62
N ARG A 160 0.77 0.65 -19.06
CA ARG A 160 0.98 0.86 -17.63
C ARG A 160 -0.31 1.28 -16.95
N LEU A 161 -0.49 0.80 -15.74
CA LEU A 161 -1.49 1.30 -14.80
C LEU A 161 -0.73 1.90 -13.63
N THR A 162 -0.89 3.19 -13.42
CA THR A 162 -0.22 3.93 -12.35
C THR A 162 -1.21 4.81 -11.62
N GLY A 163 -1.02 4.94 -10.32
CA GLY A 163 -1.86 5.73 -9.44
C GLY A 163 -1.20 7.03 -9.02
N THR A 164 -2.00 8.06 -8.89
CA THR A 164 -1.62 9.35 -8.29
C THR A 164 -2.51 9.65 -7.10
N ASN A 165 -1.94 10.29 -6.10
CA ASN A 165 -2.64 10.77 -4.93
C ASN A 165 -2.60 12.30 -4.86
N ASP A 166 -3.55 12.81 -4.12
CA ASP A 166 -3.54 14.14 -3.54
C ASP A 166 -4.43 14.08 -2.29
N TRP A 167 -4.22 14.95 -1.33
CA TRP A 167 -5.14 15.06 -0.19
C TRP A 167 -6.57 15.29 -0.68
N LEU A 168 -7.52 14.50 -0.18
CA LEU A 168 -8.93 14.46 -0.59
C LEU A 168 -9.19 13.89 -2.00
N GLY A 169 -8.17 13.38 -2.68
CA GLY A 169 -8.28 12.83 -4.04
C GLY A 169 -7.32 11.65 -4.25
N GLU A 170 -7.35 10.69 -3.33
CA GLU A 170 -6.47 9.54 -3.32
C GLU A 170 -6.88 8.47 -4.35
N GLY A 171 -5.93 7.64 -4.73
CA GLY A 171 -6.15 6.44 -5.54
C GLY A 171 -6.64 6.69 -6.96
N ARG A 172 -6.19 7.75 -7.63
CA ARG A 172 -6.57 8.05 -9.01
C ARG A 172 -5.71 7.25 -9.99
N TRP A 173 -6.23 6.12 -10.45
CA TRP A 173 -5.53 5.22 -11.35
C TRP A 173 -5.80 5.53 -12.81
N THR A 174 -4.75 5.47 -13.63
CA THR A 174 -4.82 5.66 -15.07
C THR A 174 -4.18 4.49 -15.80
N ARG A 175 -4.80 4.08 -16.90
CA ARG A 175 -4.25 3.12 -17.86
C ARG A 175 -3.74 3.89 -19.07
N THR A 176 -2.46 3.72 -19.40
CA THR A 176 -1.79 4.46 -20.48
C THR A 176 -0.91 3.51 -21.29
N PRO A 177 -1.00 3.52 -22.63
CA PRO A 177 -0.04 2.81 -23.49
C PRO A 177 1.40 3.29 -23.19
N LEU A 178 2.36 2.38 -23.17
CA LEU A 178 3.77 2.75 -23.02
C LEU A 178 4.27 3.47 -24.26
N ARG A 179 3.93 2.96 -25.45
CA ARG A 179 4.26 3.65 -26.68
C ARG A 179 3.34 4.86 -26.88
N GLY A 180 3.91 6.07 -26.87
CA GLY A 180 3.17 7.32 -26.93
C GLY A 180 4.06 8.52 -26.60
N PRO A 181 3.54 9.56 -25.94
CA PRO A 181 4.32 10.75 -25.59
C PRO A 181 5.53 10.47 -24.69
N ASP A 182 5.45 9.47 -23.83
CA ASP A 182 6.53 9.14 -22.88
C ASP A 182 7.66 8.35 -23.57
N PHE A 183 7.30 7.43 -24.48
CA PHE A 183 8.24 6.62 -25.23
C PHE A 183 7.94 6.73 -26.74
N VAL A 184 8.61 7.66 -27.39
CA VAL A 184 8.51 7.82 -28.85
C VAL A 184 9.46 6.83 -29.57
N PRO A 185 9.11 6.30 -30.76
CA PRO A 185 10.03 5.49 -31.54
C PRO A 185 11.24 6.32 -31.96
N LEU A 186 12.43 5.92 -31.55
CA LEU A 186 13.68 6.60 -31.91
C LEU A 186 14.36 5.84 -33.04
N ALA A 187 15.10 6.56 -33.86
CA ALA A 187 15.87 5.97 -34.94
C ALA A 187 17.24 5.43 -34.44
N GLU A 188 17.22 4.47 -33.51
CA GLU A 188 18.41 3.93 -32.84
C GLU A 188 19.42 3.33 -33.85
N HIS A 189 18.92 2.75 -34.94
CA HIS A 189 19.75 2.19 -36.03
C HIS A 189 20.67 3.22 -36.72
N LEU A 190 20.33 4.51 -36.61
CA LEU A 190 21.19 5.58 -37.18
C LEU A 190 22.35 5.94 -36.25
N THR A 191 22.18 5.76 -34.94
CA THR A 191 23.18 6.12 -33.93
C THR A 191 23.89 4.93 -33.31
N GLY A 192 23.28 3.75 -33.33
CA GLY A 192 23.75 2.53 -32.64
C GLY A 192 23.80 2.67 -31.12
N HIS A 193 23.06 3.62 -30.55
CA HIS A 193 23.03 3.89 -29.11
C HIS A 193 21.65 3.66 -28.52
N ASN A 194 21.61 3.20 -27.26
CA ASN A 194 20.40 3.09 -26.50
C ASN A 194 19.72 4.44 -26.25
N PRO A 195 18.38 4.50 -26.24
CA PRO A 195 17.65 5.64 -25.72
C PRO A 195 18.14 6.02 -24.33
N ARG A 196 18.05 7.29 -23.95
CA ARG A 196 18.52 7.79 -22.64
C ARG A 196 17.40 8.22 -21.72
N GLY A 197 16.18 8.36 -22.23
CA GLY A 197 15.00 8.70 -21.48
C GLY A 197 14.46 7.51 -20.68
N SER A 198 13.77 7.79 -19.62
CA SER A 198 12.99 6.82 -18.84
C SER A 198 11.74 7.49 -18.31
N LEU A 199 10.72 6.69 -18.06
CA LEU A 199 9.56 7.09 -17.29
C LEU A 199 9.80 6.68 -15.85
N SER A 200 9.71 7.62 -14.91
CA SER A 200 9.89 7.31 -13.49
C SER A 200 8.89 8.06 -12.63
N ALA A 201 8.60 7.49 -11.45
CA ALA A 201 7.96 8.20 -10.36
C ALA A 201 8.80 8.09 -9.10
N VAL A 202 8.66 9.07 -8.24
CA VAL A 202 9.48 9.20 -7.03
C VAL A 202 8.64 9.69 -5.85
N SER A 203 9.05 9.30 -4.64
CA SER A 203 8.75 10.01 -3.41
C SER A 203 10.06 10.50 -2.81
N THR A 204 10.06 11.68 -2.19
CA THR A 204 11.28 12.31 -1.65
C THR A 204 11.30 12.44 -0.14
N GLY A 205 10.19 12.24 0.53
CA GLY A 205 10.05 12.38 1.99
C GLY A 205 9.29 11.21 2.61
N THR A 206 8.72 11.43 3.79
CA THR A 206 7.98 10.41 4.56
C THR A 206 6.50 10.27 4.16
N TRP A 207 5.98 11.15 3.35
CA TRP A 207 4.70 10.95 2.67
C TRP A 207 4.93 10.08 1.43
N SER A 208 5.12 8.79 1.65
CA SER A 208 5.51 7.80 0.64
C SER A 208 4.51 7.65 -0.52
N THR A 209 3.26 8.09 -0.32
CA THR A 209 2.18 7.98 -1.32
C THR A 209 1.47 9.32 -1.58
N ALA A 210 2.07 10.46 -1.24
CA ALA A 210 1.39 11.75 -1.34
C ALA A 210 1.12 12.23 -2.78
N HIS A 211 1.91 11.79 -3.74
CA HIS A 211 1.87 12.27 -5.12
C HIS A 211 1.73 11.15 -6.14
N GLN A 212 2.71 10.26 -6.13
CA GLN A 212 2.77 9.05 -6.93
C GLN A 212 2.68 7.85 -6.01
N LEU A 213 2.22 6.72 -6.53
CA LEU A 213 2.16 5.50 -5.74
C LEU A 213 3.40 4.63 -5.95
N PRO A 214 3.92 4.00 -4.88
CA PRO A 214 5.02 3.02 -4.97
C PRO A 214 4.57 1.72 -5.66
N THR A 215 3.30 1.64 -6.01
CA THR A 215 2.65 0.50 -6.67
C THR A 215 2.26 0.88 -8.09
N GLY A 216 2.46 -0.06 -9.01
CA GLY A 216 2.01 0.08 -10.40
C GLY A 216 1.92 -1.28 -11.08
N ILE A 217 1.41 -1.30 -12.31
CA ILE A 217 1.20 -2.52 -13.08
C ILE A 217 1.64 -2.26 -14.53
N LEU A 218 2.37 -3.21 -15.10
CA LEU A 218 2.60 -3.35 -16.53
C LEU A 218 1.77 -4.49 -17.06
N GLU A 219 1.09 -4.31 -18.17
CA GLU A 219 0.26 -5.35 -18.79
C GLU A 219 0.46 -5.40 -20.29
N SER A 220 0.60 -6.60 -20.83
CA SER A 220 0.47 -6.87 -22.26
C SER A 220 -0.54 -8.02 -22.46
N ARG A 221 -1.65 -7.70 -23.11
CA ARG A 221 -2.68 -8.70 -23.44
C ARG A 221 -2.17 -9.69 -24.49
N GLU A 222 -1.35 -9.23 -25.42
CA GLU A 222 -0.74 -10.07 -26.44
C GLU A 222 0.19 -11.12 -25.83
N ALA A 223 1.06 -10.69 -24.92
CA ALA A 223 1.94 -11.58 -24.17
C ALA A 223 1.17 -12.40 -23.10
N SER A 224 -0.06 -12.02 -22.76
CA SER A 224 -0.82 -12.53 -21.60
C SER A 224 0.05 -12.52 -20.34
N LEU A 225 0.65 -11.37 -20.08
CA LEU A 225 1.52 -11.12 -18.92
C LEU A 225 1.18 -9.79 -18.29
N ALA A 226 1.04 -9.79 -16.98
CA ALA A 226 1.01 -8.59 -16.17
C ALA A 226 1.99 -8.72 -15.00
N LEU A 227 2.67 -7.61 -14.69
CA LEU A 227 3.57 -7.46 -13.56
C LEU A 227 3.04 -6.32 -12.69
N ALA A 228 2.57 -6.64 -11.49
CA ALA A 228 2.31 -5.63 -10.47
C ALA A 228 3.54 -5.51 -9.57
N TRP A 229 3.91 -4.29 -9.21
CA TRP A 229 5.00 -4.07 -8.25
C TRP A 229 4.54 -3.22 -7.07
N GLN A 230 5.25 -3.36 -5.95
CA GLN A 230 5.20 -2.42 -4.82
C GLN A 230 6.59 -2.23 -4.24
N ILE A 231 6.91 -0.99 -3.84
CA ILE A 231 8.11 -0.67 -3.06
C ILE A 231 7.67 -0.59 -1.60
N GLU A 232 8.28 -1.40 -0.73
CA GLU A 232 7.85 -1.60 0.65
C GLU A 232 8.64 -0.70 1.59
N HIS A 233 8.41 0.61 1.47
CA HIS A 233 9.14 1.63 2.23
C HIS A 233 8.25 2.82 2.58
N ASN A 234 8.34 3.25 3.85
CA ASN A 234 7.60 4.38 4.41
C ASN A 234 8.30 5.73 4.20
N GLY A 235 9.05 5.88 3.13
CA GLY A 235 9.81 7.10 2.83
C GLY A 235 10.12 7.24 1.33
N ALA A 236 11.30 7.77 1.03
CA ALA A 236 11.72 8.05 -0.35
C ALA A 236 11.95 6.77 -1.17
N TRP A 237 11.45 6.76 -2.39
CA TRP A 237 11.58 5.66 -3.34
C TRP A 237 11.55 6.15 -4.78
N ARG A 238 11.99 5.28 -5.71
CA ARG A 238 11.88 5.47 -7.15
C ARG A 238 11.50 4.16 -7.85
N TRP A 239 10.51 4.17 -8.73
CA TRP A 239 10.40 3.17 -9.78
C TRP A 239 10.68 3.80 -11.14
N GLU A 240 11.18 2.99 -12.07
CA GLU A 240 11.59 3.44 -13.38
C GLU A 240 11.29 2.38 -14.44
N ILE A 241 10.71 2.81 -15.55
CA ILE A 241 10.55 2.04 -16.76
C ILE A 241 11.48 2.68 -17.82
N GLY A 242 12.33 1.87 -18.43
CA GLY A 242 13.24 2.33 -19.48
C GLY A 242 13.25 1.41 -20.68
N GLU A 243 13.62 1.96 -21.84
CA GLU A 243 13.78 1.25 -23.10
C GLU A 243 15.25 1.29 -23.51
N ASP A 244 15.77 0.20 -24.08
CA ASP A 244 17.02 0.19 -24.83
C ASP A 244 16.79 -0.38 -26.23
N THR A 245 17.86 -0.58 -27.02
CA THR A 245 17.75 -1.07 -28.40
C THR A 245 17.27 -2.53 -28.49
N ALA A 246 17.26 -3.27 -27.42
CA ALA A 246 16.95 -4.70 -27.38
C ALA A 246 15.66 -5.02 -26.59
N GLY A 247 15.13 -4.07 -25.82
CA GLY A 247 13.93 -4.30 -25.02
C GLY A 247 13.64 -3.20 -24.02
N ALA A 248 12.79 -3.51 -23.05
CA ALA A 248 12.44 -2.61 -21.97
C ALA A 248 12.57 -3.29 -20.61
N TYR A 249 12.82 -2.50 -19.59
CA TYR A 249 13.03 -2.95 -18.21
C TYR A 249 12.21 -2.17 -17.20
N LEU A 250 12.01 -2.78 -16.05
CA LEU A 250 11.49 -2.18 -14.82
C LEU A 250 12.61 -2.18 -13.78
N ALA A 251 12.86 -1.04 -13.16
CA ALA A 251 13.76 -0.90 -12.01
C ALA A 251 13.02 -0.32 -10.80
N LEU A 252 13.25 -0.88 -9.62
CA LEU A 252 12.63 -0.49 -8.36
C LEU A 252 13.72 -0.20 -7.33
N SER A 253 13.64 0.94 -6.66
CA SER A 253 14.66 1.40 -5.72
C SER A 253 14.04 2.11 -4.51
N GLY A 254 14.74 2.10 -3.40
CA GLY A 254 14.56 3.06 -2.32
C GLY A 254 15.08 4.45 -2.71
N PRO A 255 15.55 5.26 -1.73
CA PRO A 255 16.06 6.60 -1.99
C PRO A 255 17.31 6.57 -2.89
N THR A 256 17.47 7.65 -3.68
CA THR A 256 18.63 7.88 -4.54
C THR A 256 19.25 9.24 -4.27
N ASP A 257 20.50 9.42 -4.65
CA ASP A 257 21.16 10.73 -4.57
C ASP A 257 20.46 11.79 -5.44
N ALA A 258 20.05 11.39 -6.64
CA ALA A 258 19.43 12.29 -7.62
C ALA A 258 18.07 12.82 -7.18
N ASP A 259 17.25 11.99 -6.49
CA ASP A 259 15.86 12.32 -6.19
C ASP A 259 15.66 12.81 -4.75
N SER A 260 16.43 12.27 -3.80
CA SER A 260 16.24 12.51 -2.36
C SER A 260 17.53 12.88 -1.61
N GLY A 261 18.62 13.17 -2.31
CA GLY A 261 19.91 13.49 -1.72
C GLY A 261 20.47 12.35 -0.86
N TRP A 262 20.20 11.10 -1.25
CA TRP A 262 20.66 9.92 -0.51
C TRP A 262 22.05 9.49 -0.99
N SER A 263 22.98 9.40 -0.08
CA SER A 263 24.25 8.70 -0.28
C SER A 263 24.68 8.01 1.02
N ARG A 264 25.35 6.86 0.88
CA ARG A 264 25.87 6.08 2.00
C ARG A 264 27.33 5.77 1.79
N VAL A 265 28.16 6.05 2.80
CA VAL A 265 29.59 5.71 2.82
C VAL A 265 29.74 4.34 3.46
N LEU A 266 30.30 3.38 2.73
CA LEU A 266 30.71 2.09 3.26
C LEU A 266 32.21 2.10 3.53
N THR A 267 32.61 2.05 4.78
CA THR A 267 34.01 1.77 5.17
C THR A 267 34.28 0.25 5.01
N PRO A 268 35.55 -0.18 5.09
CA PRO A 268 35.90 -1.61 4.98
C PRO A 268 35.05 -2.51 5.88
N ALA A 269 34.52 -3.60 5.33
CA ALA A 269 33.63 -4.58 5.95
C ALA A 269 32.21 -4.07 6.28
N GLU A 270 31.84 -2.84 5.95
CA GLU A 270 30.47 -2.35 6.08
C GLU A 270 29.59 -2.81 4.90
N SER A 271 28.28 -2.89 5.18
CA SER A 271 27.26 -3.26 4.21
C SER A 271 26.05 -2.32 4.29
N PHE A 272 25.36 -2.20 3.18
CA PHE A 272 24.06 -1.52 3.05
C PHE A 272 23.04 -2.49 2.49
N GLU A 273 21.86 -2.51 3.10
CA GLU A 273 20.69 -3.26 2.62
C GLU A 273 19.70 -2.28 1.98
N SER A 274 19.27 -2.57 0.74
CA SER A 274 18.26 -1.79 0.05
C SER A 274 16.86 -1.97 0.68
N VAL A 275 15.89 -1.14 0.31
CA VAL A 275 14.50 -1.33 0.74
C VAL A 275 13.90 -2.55 0.02
N PRO A 276 13.02 -3.34 0.66
CA PRO A 276 12.35 -4.45 0.00
C PRO A 276 11.42 -3.96 -1.11
N VAL A 277 11.30 -4.76 -2.16
CA VAL A 277 10.32 -4.55 -3.24
C VAL A 277 9.68 -5.89 -3.60
N THR A 278 8.42 -5.88 -4.00
CA THR A 278 7.71 -7.09 -4.42
C THR A 278 7.19 -6.93 -5.84
N LEU A 279 7.36 -8.01 -6.62
CA LEU A 279 6.73 -8.19 -7.92
C LEU A 279 5.72 -9.33 -7.84
N ALA A 280 4.50 -9.06 -8.29
CA ALA A 280 3.45 -10.05 -8.42
C ALA A 280 3.10 -10.24 -9.89
N LEU A 281 2.92 -11.48 -10.33
CA LEU A 281 2.72 -11.83 -11.72
C LEU A 281 1.34 -12.42 -11.96
N GLY A 282 0.77 -12.12 -13.13
CA GLY A 282 -0.49 -12.66 -13.58
C GLY A 282 -0.59 -12.67 -15.10
N VAL A 283 -1.67 -13.20 -15.63
CA VAL A 283 -1.96 -13.17 -17.07
C VAL A 283 -2.62 -11.86 -17.51
N ASP A 284 -3.13 -11.11 -16.55
CA ASP A 284 -3.72 -9.77 -16.70
C ASP A 284 -3.56 -8.96 -15.41
N ALA A 285 -3.92 -7.67 -15.45
CA ALA A 285 -3.78 -6.77 -14.32
C ALA A 285 -4.57 -7.23 -13.08
N VAL A 286 -5.78 -7.80 -13.26
CA VAL A 286 -6.61 -8.24 -12.13
C VAL A 286 -5.98 -9.43 -11.42
N SER A 287 -5.46 -10.41 -12.16
CA SER A 287 -4.76 -11.56 -11.57
C SER A 287 -3.43 -11.16 -10.91
N ALA A 288 -2.70 -10.19 -11.47
CA ALA A 288 -1.48 -9.67 -10.84
C ALA A 288 -1.77 -8.91 -9.54
N ILE A 289 -2.86 -8.11 -9.49
CA ILE A 289 -3.34 -7.48 -8.24
C ILE A 289 -3.79 -8.55 -7.23
N GLY A 290 -4.47 -9.60 -7.69
CA GLY A 290 -4.85 -10.75 -6.87
C GLY A 290 -3.63 -11.41 -6.22
N ALA A 291 -2.57 -11.66 -6.99
CA ALA A 291 -1.31 -12.20 -6.47
C ALA A 291 -0.62 -11.26 -5.48
N LEU A 292 -0.69 -9.94 -5.70
CA LEU A 292 -0.18 -8.95 -4.74
C LEU A 292 -1.03 -8.91 -3.46
N THR A 293 -2.36 -9.12 -3.57
CA THR A 293 -3.27 -9.26 -2.43
C THR A 293 -2.90 -10.49 -1.59
N ASP A 294 -2.65 -11.65 -2.24
CA ASP A 294 -2.20 -12.88 -1.56
C ASP A 294 -0.85 -12.68 -0.88
N HIS A 295 0.09 -12.00 -1.54
CA HIS A 295 1.39 -11.67 -0.95
C HIS A 295 1.23 -10.83 0.32
N ARG A 296 0.44 -9.76 0.27
CA ARG A 296 0.18 -8.88 1.41
C ARG A 296 -0.44 -9.65 2.59
N ARG A 297 -1.41 -10.53 2.33
CA ARG A 297 -2.00 -11.39 3.37
C ARG A 297 -1.01 -12.36 3.98
N ALA A 298 -0.14 -12.96 3.15
CA ALA A 298 0.85 -13.95 3.57
C ALA A 298 2.03 -13.36 4.35
N THR A 299 2.29 -12.04 4.24
CA THR A 299 3.50 -11.40 4.80
C THR A 299 3.22 -10.37 5.88
N ARG A 300 1.98 -9.90 6.03
CA ARG A 300 1.61 -8.97 7.10
C ARG A 300 1.72 -9.62 8.49
N ARG A 301 1.93 -8.80 9.50
CA ARG A 301 1.90 -9.20 10.91
C ARG A 301 0.56 -9.88 11.23
N THR A 302 0.62 -11.04 11.85
CA THR A 302 -0.58 -11.73 12.34
C THR A 302 -1.16 -10.95 13.52
N HIS A 303 -2.46 -10.62 13.45
CA HIS A 303 -3.18 -9.92 14.48
C HIS A 303 -4.67 -10.38 14.49
N PRO A 304 -5.33 -10.51 15.66
CA PRO A 304 -6.75 -10.90 15.73
C PRO A 304 -7.66 -9.99 14.90
N ASP A 305 -7.33 -8.71 14.82
CA ASP A 305 -8.06 -7.71 14.05
C ASP A 305 -8.12 -7.99 12.54
N ASN A 306 -7.17 -8.74 11.98
CA ASN A 306 -7.17 -9.10 10.56
C ASN A 306 -8.43 -9.85 10.11
N THR A 307 -9.14 -10.47 11.04
CA THR A 307 -10.39 -11.22 10.81
C THR A 307 -11.56 -10.68 11.62
N ALA A 308 -11.32 -10.14 12.82
CA ALA A 308 -12.36 -9.58 13.66
C ALA A 308 -12.96 -8.30 13.08
N MET A 309 -12.13 -7.45 12.46
CA MET A 309 -12.55 -6.24 11.77
C MET A 309 -13.64 -5.45 12.54
N PRO A 310 -13.44 -5.06 13.82
CA PRO A 310 -14.45 -4.35 14.56
C PRO A 310 -14.86 -3.04 13.86
N VAL A 311 -16.14 -2.70 13.94
CA VAL A 311 -16.69 -1.45 13.40
C VAL A 311 -16.28 -0.29 14.29
N ILE A 312 -15.63 0.71 13.71
CA ILE A 312 -15.15 1.89 14.43
C ILE A 312 -16.13 3.05 14.24
N PHE A 313 -16.44 3.74 15.34
CA PHE A 313 -16.96 5.10 15.29
C PHE A 313 -15.83 6.07 15.67
N ASN A 314 -15.68 7.14 14.88
CA ASN A 314 -14.71 8.20 15.11
C ASN A 314 -15.42 9.55 15.14
N ASP A 315 -15.07 10.41 16.08
CA ASP A 315 -15.78 11.66 16.35
C ASP A 315 -15.31 12.87 15.52
N TYR A 316 -14.33 12.67 14.60
CA TYR A 316 -13.76 13.80 13.85
C TYR A 316 -14.56 14.15 12.60
N MET A 317 -14.48 13.30 11.56
CA MET A 317 -14.94 13.58 10.21
C MET A 317 -16.43 13.93 10.19
N ASN A 318 -16.77 15.14 9.69
CA ASN A 318 -18.15 15.62 9.60
C ASN A 318 -18.94 15.54 10.93
N THR A 319 -18.25 15.61 12.07
CA THR A 319 -18.81 15.43 13.41
C THR A 319 -18.33 16.54 14.36
N LEU A 320 -17.22 16.35 15.07
CA LEU A 320 -16.69 17.34 16.02
C LEU A 320 -15.49 18.13 15.48
N ASP A 321 -14.84 17.67 14.41
CA ASP A 321 -13.74 18.35 13.71
C ASP A 321 -12.63 18.87 14.66
N GLY A 322 -12.21 18.03 15.64
CA GLY A 322 -11.15 18.36 16.61
C GLY A 322 -11.60 19.14 17.84
N ASP A 323 -12.90 19.16 18.12
CA ASP A 323 -13.46 19.79 19.33
C ASP A 323 -14.20 18.79 20.24
N PRO A 324 -13.53 17.70 20.71
CA PRO A 324 -14.11 16.73 21.63
C PRO A 324 -14.22 17.33 23.04
N THR A 325 -15.39 17.25 23.65
CA THR A 325 -15.63 17.60 25.05
C THR A 325 -16.52 16.56 25.72
N THR A 326 -16.47 16.41 27.04
CA THR A 326 -17.35 15.49 27.78
C THR A 326 -18.81 15.66 27.35
N GLU A 327 -19.31 16.90 27.28
CA GLU A 327 -20.69 17.21 26.92
C GLU A 327 -21.09 16.70 25.52
N LYS A 328 -20.18 16.83 24.53
CA LYS A 328 -20.42 16.42 23.15
C LYS A 328 -20.26 14.93 22.93
N LEU A 329 -19.30 14.31 23.63
CA LEU A 329 -18.94 12.91 23.46
C LEU A 329 -19.95 11.94 24.09
N LEU A 330 -20.43 12.21 25.32
CA LEU A 330 -21.35 11.28 26.00
C LEU A 330 -22.61 10.93 25.19
N PRO A 331 -23.30 11.87 24.51
CA PRO A 331 -24.44 11.51 23.66
C PRO A 331 -24.03 10.77 22.38
N LEU A 332 -22.84 11.04 21.81
CA LEU A 332 -22.32 10.31 20.65
C LEU A 332 -21.94 8.88 21.00
N ILE A 333 -21.30 8.65 22.14
CA ILE A 333 -20.91 7.31 22.63
C ILE A 333 -22.15 6.40 22.72
N ARG A 334 -23.24 6.88 23.33
CA ARG A 334 -24.49 6.12 23.41
C ARG A 334 -25.09 5.83 22.04
N ALA A 335 -25.15 6.85 21.17
CA ALA A 335 -25.68 6.67 19.81
C ALA A 335 -24.84 5.71 18.96
N ALA A 336 -23.51 5.73 19.11
CA ALA A 336 -22.62 4.80 18.43
C ALA A 336 -22.82 3.35 18.93
N ALA A 337 -22.97 3.15 20.23
CA ALA A 337 -23.27 1.84 20.79
C ALA A 337 -24.65 1.32 20.36
N GLU A 338 -25.67 2.16 20.36
CA GLU A 338 -27.04 1.82 19.92
C GLU A 338 -27.08 1.31 18.48
N VAL A 339 -26.28 1.86 17.57
CA VAL A 339 -26.20 1.39 16.18
C VAL A 339 -25.24 0.21 15.98
N GLY A 340 -24.51 -0.19 17.03
CA GLY A 340 -23.67 -1.38 17.05
C GLY A 340 -22.19 -1.16 16.72
N ALA A 341 -21.63 0.03 16.91
CA ALA A 341 -20.19 0.25 16.87
C ALA A 341 -19.48 -0.59 17.94
N GLU A 342 -18.24 -0.99 17.69
CA GLU A 342 -17.45 -1.86 18.58
C GLU A 342 -16.21 -1.14 19.12
N VAL A 343 -15.79 -0.06 18.47
CA VAL A 343 -14.71 0.84 18.89
C VAL A 343 -15.24 2.27 18.83
N PHE A 344 -14.92 3.07 19.84
CA PHE A 344 -15.15 4.51 19.80
C PHE A 344 -13.79 5.23 19.91
N CYS A 345 -13.40 5.94 18.83
CA CYS A 345 -12.16 6.70 18.77
C CYS A 345 -12.44 8.19 19.03
N ILE A 346 -11.82 8.73 20.08
CA ILE A 346 -11.73 10.17 20.31
C ILE A 346 -10.54 10.69 19.50
N ASP A 347 -10.83 11.48 18.47
CA ASP A 347 -9.84 11.96 17.51
C ASP A 347 -9.09 13.20 18.02
N ALA A 348 -8.40 13.94 17.17
CA ALA A 348 -7.56 15.09 17.49
C ALA A 348 -8.28 16.13 18.40
N GLY A 349 -7.50 16.85 19.21
CA GLY A 349 -8.01 17.89 20.11
C GLY A 349 -8.19 17.48 21.57
N TRP A 350 -8.23 16.20 21.90
CA TRP A 350 -8.46 15.71 23.27
C TRP A 350 -7.40 16.18 24.29
N TYR A 351 -6.22 16.58 23.85
CA TYR A 351 -5.08 17.04 24.64
C TYR A 351 -4.95 18.58 24.68
N ASP A 352 -5.76 19.31 23.92
CA ASP A 352 -5.58 20.75 23.72
C ASP A 352 -6.46 21.61 24.61
N ASP A 353 -5.82 22.57 25.31
CA ASP A 353 -6.51 23.60 26.11
C ASP A 353 -6.49 24.99 25.44
N SER A 354 -5.79 25.16 24.31
CA SER A 354 -5.64 26.45 23.63
C SER A 354 -6.80 26.78 22.69
N GLY A 355 -7.53 25.78 22.20
CA GLY A 355 -8.53 25.88 21.13
C GLY A 355 -7.95 25.77 19.72
N TYR A 356 -6.64 25.56 19.61
CA TYR A 356 -5.94 25.26 18.35
C TYR A 356 -5.00 24.06 18.54
N TRP A 357 -5.56 22.86 18.39
CA TRP A 357 -4.88 21.60 18.70
C TRP A 357 -3.63 21.34 17.84
N TRP A 358 -3.48 22.04 16.71
CA TRP A 358 -2.46 21.76 15.69
C TRP A 358 -1.03 21.94 16.21
N ASP A 359 -0.73 23.04 16.89
CA ASP A 359 0.62 23.41 17.34
C ASP A 359 0.91 23.04 18.79
N SER A 360 -0.04 22.36 19.47
CA SER A 360 0.08 21.90 20.87
C SER A 360 0.36 20.41 21.02
N VAL A 361 0.44 19.65 19.93
CA VAL A 361 0.71 18.19 19.94
C VAL A 361 2.05 17.85 20.60
N GLY A 362 2.13 16.68 21.22
CA GLY A 362 3.42 16.12 21.71
C GLY A 362 3.44 15.68 23.16
N THR A 363 2.77 16.37 24.11
CA THR A 363 2.69 15.94 25.51
C THR A 363 1.73 14.79 25.72
N TRP A 364 0.65 14.76 24.94
CA TRP A 364 -0.41 13.75 25.02
C TRP A 364 -1.04 13.61 26.40
N MET A 365 -1.16 14.74 27.10
CA MET A 365 -1.86 14.84 28.38
C MET A 365 -3.30 15.30 28.09
N PRO A 366 -4.33 14.67 28.74
CA PRO A 366 -5.72 15.09 28.54
C PRO A 366 -5.96 16.55 28.90
N SER A 367 -6.73 17.25 28.08
CA SER A 367 -7.21 18.60 28.39
C SER A 367 -8.08 18.62 29.64
N THR A 368 -7.80 19.53 30.53
CA THR A 368 -8.63 19.73 31.74
C THR A 368 -9.84 20.62 31.49
N THR A 369 -9.78 21.44 30.44
CA THR A 369 -10.87 22.32 30.03
C THR A 369 -11.96 21.55 29.28
N ARG A 370 -11.55 20.66 28.38
CA ARG A 370 -12.46 19.83 27.58
C ARG A 370 -13.08 18.70 28.42
N PHE A 371 -12.34 18.22 29.39
CA PHE A 371 -12.73 17.11 30.29
C PHE A 371 -12.64 17.55 31.75
N PRO A 372 -13.61 18.33 32.27
CA PRO A 372 -13.56 18.83 33.66
C PRO A 372 -13.59 17.71 34.70
N GLY A 373 -14.21 16.57 34.38
CA GLY A 373 -14.21 15.34 35.22
C GLY A 373 -13.02 14.42 34.97
N GLY A 374 -12.08 14.83 34.07
CA GLY A 374 -11.00 14.01 33.55
C GLY A 374 -11.41 13.18 32.34
N LEU A 375 -10.43 12.82 31.48
CA LEU A 375 -10.68 11.96 30.33
C LEU A 375 -11.25 10.60 30.71
N GLY A 376 -10.90 10.09 31.91
CA GLY A 376 -11.39 8.82 32.45
C GLY A 376 -12.92 8.72 32.47
N GLU A 377 -13.64 9.81 32.77
CA GLU A 377 -15.11 9.84 32.74
C GLU A 377 -15.67 9.42 31.36
N VAL A 378 -15.07 9.90 30.29
CA VAL A 378 -15.50 9.61 28.91
C VAL A 378 -15.07 8.20 28.49
N ILE A 379 -13.86 7.78 28.86
CA ILE A 379 -13.36 6.44 28.60
C ILE A 379 -14.19 5.38 29.33
N ASP A 380 -14.54 5.62 30.60
CA ASP A 380 -15.42 4.74 31.38
C ASP A 380 -16.82 4.61 30.74
N ALA A 381 -17.33 5.70 30.15
CA ALA A 381 -18.60 5.66 29.41
C ALA A 381 -18.49 4.80 28.13
N ILE A 382 -17.37 4.85 27.39
CA ILE A 382 -17.15 3.98 26.24
C ILE A 382 -17.11 2.51 26.67
N HIS A 383 -16.38 2.19 27.74
CA HIS A 383 -16.28 0.83 28.27
C HIS A 383 -17.63 0.33 28.84
N ALA A 384 -18.40 1.20 29.46
CA ALA A 384 -19.72 0.86 29.97
C ALA A 384 -20.73 0.47 28.90
N GLU A 385 -20.57 1.02 27.68
CA GLU A 385 -21.35 0.63 26.49
C GLU A 385 -20.77 -0.61 25.78
N GLY A 386 -19.70 -1.22 26.31
CA GLY A 386 -19.09 -2.44 25.78
C GLY A 386 -18.18 -2.22 24.57
N MET A 387 -17.80 -0.98 24.28
CA MET A 387 -16.90 -0.63 23.18
C MET A 387 -15.44 -0.57 23.64
N ILE A 388 -14.51 -0.79 22.68
CA ILE A 388 -13.09 -0.53 22.86
C ILE A 388 -12.88 0.99 22.80
N ALA A 389 -12.15 1.56 23.77
CA ALA A 389 -11.79 2.96 23.75
C ALA A 389 -10.56 3.20 22.88
N GLY A 390 -10.63 4.22 22.05
CA GLY A 390 -9.56 4.64 21.13
C GLY A 390 -9.21 6.12 21.26
N LEU A 391 -7.94 6.43 20.94
CA LEU A 391 -7.41 7.80 20.89
C LEU A 391 -6.61 8.04 19.60
N TRP A 392 -6.67 9.27 19.13
CA TRP A 392 -5.80 9.78 18.08
C TRP A 392 -4.44 10.19 18.63
N LEU A 393 -3.37 9.84 17.92
CA LEU A 393 -2.01 10.26 18.19
C LEU A 393 -1.32 10.68 16.88
N GLU A 394 -0.39 11.63 16.96
CA GLU A 394 0.56 11.97 15.90
C GLU A 394 1.99 11.87 16.46
N PRO A 395 2.55 10.65 16.57
CA PRO A 395 3.71 10.38 17.42
C PRO A 395 5.01 10.99 16.89
N GLU A 396 5.14 11.20 15.58
CA GLU A 396 6.40 11.66 14.99
C GLU A 396 6.60 13.18 15.08
N VAL A 397 5.63 13.93 15.58
CA VAL A 397 5.67 15.39 15.58
C VAL A 397 5.48 15.99 16.98
N VAL A 398 6.03 17.19 17.15
CA VAL A 398 5.87 18.01 18.35
C VAL A 398 5.55 19.44 17.91
N GLY A 399 4.40 19.95 18.34
CA GLY A 399 4.00 21.34 18.07
C GLY A 399 4.96 22.37 18.68
N ILE A 400 5.12 23.51 18.04
CA ILE A 400 6.03 24.56 18.54
C ILE A 400 5.61 25.14 19.88
N GLN A 401 4.32 25.04 20.25
CA GLN A 401 3.77 25.46 21.55
C GLN A 401 3.78 24.33 22.59
N SER A 402 4.14 23.12 22.20
CA SER A 402 4.17 21.98 23.12
C SER A 402 5.36 22.10 24.10
N PRO A 403 5.16 21.93 25.41
CA PRO A 403 6.28 21.92 26.38
C PRO A 403 7.35 20.86 26.07
N ILE A 404 7.02 19.81 25.33
CA ILE A 404 7.97 18.77 24.91
C ILE A 404 9.01 19.31 23.94
N ALA A 405 8.71 20.36 23.18
CA ALA A 405 9.66 21.01 22.28
C ALA A 405 10.92 21.53 22.99
N ASP A 406 10.77 21.95 24.26
CA ASP A 406 11.87 22.45 25.10
C ASP A 406 12.37 21.39 26.10
N ALA A 407 11.56 20.39 26.44
CA ALA A 407 11.91 19.36 27.42
C ALA A 407 12.83 18.28 26.85
N LEU A 408 12.67 17.93 25.57
CA LEU A 408 13.54 16.98 24.90
C LEU A 408 14.85 17.66 24.44
N PRO A 409 15.97 16.91 24.44
CA PRO A 409 17.21 17.43 23.87
C PRO A 409 17.01 17.75 22.38
N VAL A 410 17.68 18.81 21.91
CA VAL A 410 17.58 19.26 20.51
C VAL A 410 17.95 18.14 19.52
N GLU A 411 18.79 17.22 19.97
CA GLU A 411 19.22 16.03 19.25
C GLU A 411 18.11 15.00 19.00
N ALA A 412 17.03 15.06 19.76
CA ALA A 412 15.88 14.19 19.57
C ALA A 412 14.97 14.62 18.39
N PHE A 413 15.34 15.69 17.70
CA PHE A 413 14.60 16.21 16.55
C PHE A 413 15.41 16.09 15.27
N LEU A 414 14.74 15.93 14.14
CA LEU A 414 15.37 16.04 12.82
C LEU A 414 15.98 17.44 12.66
N GLN A 415 17.19 17.51 12.13
CA GLN A 415 17.93 18.76 11.94
C GLN A 415 18.50 18.84 10.53
N ARG A 416 18.60 20.07 10.02
CA ARG A 416 19.35 20.41 8.81
C ARG A 416 20.21 21.64 9.06
N ASN A 417 21.51 21.55 8.73
CA ASN A 417 22.48 22.62 8.94
C ASN A 417 22.50 23.13 10.40
N GLY A 418 22.25 22.24 11.36
CA GLY A 418 22.25 22.56 12.79
C GLY A 418 20.93 23.14 13.35
N GLU A 419 19.91 23.34 12.51
CA GLU A 419 18.60 23.84 12.91
C GLU A 419 17.56 22.72 12.89
N ARG A 420 16.61 22.72 13.84
CA ARG A 420 15.49 21.77 13.86
C ARG A 420 14.61 21.94 12.60
N VAL A 421 14.22 20.85 11.98
CA VAL A 421 13.26 20.87 10.87
C VAL A 421 11.90 21.27 11.39
N VAL A 422 11.34 22.33 10.82
CA VAL A 422 9.99 22.84 11.13
C VAL A 422 9.16 22.82 9.86
N GLU A 423 7.97 22.23 9.96
CA GLU A 423 6.95 22.25 8.91
C GLU A 423 5.61 22.57 9.55
N HIS A 424 4.94 23.62 9.07
CA HIS A 424 3.60 24.02 9.48
C HIS A 424 3.45 24.05 11.02
N ASP A 425 4.33 24.80 11.70
CA ASP A 425 4.38 24.99 13.16
C ASP A 425 4.62 23.72 13.98
N ARG A 426 5.31 22.72 13.40
CA ARG A 426 5.65 21.45 14.06
C ARG A 426 7.09 21.05 13.80
N PHE A 427 7.73 20.52 14.82
CA PHE A 427 9.02 19.85 14.74
C PHE A 427 8.81 18.37 14.49
N HIS A 428 9.80 17.73 13.84
CA HIS A 428 9.85 16.27 13.70
C HIS A 428 10.75 15.66 14.76
N LEU A 429 10.28 14.63 15.45
CA LEU A 429 11.11 13.77 16.27
C LEU A 429 12.03 12.92 15.39
N ASP A 430 13.26 12.71 15.85
CA ASP A 430 14.19 11.77 15.26
C ASP A 430 14.14 10.44 16.03
N LEU A 431 13.46 9.45 15.48
CA LEU A 431 13.30 8.15 16.14
C LEU A 431 14.60 7.32 16.17
N ARG A 432 15.68 7.79 15.55
CA ARG A 432 17.03 7.24 15.77
C ARG A 432 17.52 7.57 17.19
N HIS A 433 17.06 8.70 17.75
CA HIS A 433 17.49 9.18 19.06
C HIS A 433 16.70 8.48 20.20
N PRO A 434 17.38 7.94 21.24
CA PRO A 434 16.73 7.18 22.30
C PRO A 434 15.74 8.02 23.13
N ALA A 435 15.94 9.33 23.33
CA ALA A 435 15.02 10.17 24.08
C ALA A 435 13.67 10.35 23.35
N ALA A 436 13.67 10.42 22.00
CA ALA A 436 12.45 10.48 21.23
C ALA A 436 11.62 9.19 21.39
N ARG A 437 12.27 8.02 21.25
CA ARG A 437 11.61 6.72 21.47
C ARG A 437 11.11 6.58 22.91
N ALA A 438 11.92 6.88 23.90
CA ALA A 438 11.52 6.77 25.31
C ALA A 438 10.33 7.66 25.66
N HIS A 439 10.23 8.86 25.07
CA HIS A 439 9.07 9.72 25.22
C HIS A 439 7.79 9.06 24.66
N LEU A 440 7.86 8.56 23.42
CA LEU A 440 6.72 7.92 22.77
C LEU A 440 6.30 6.61 23.43
N ASP A 441 7.26 5.79 23.88
CA ASP A 441 6.98 4.57 24.63
C ASP A 441 6.24 4.91 25.96
N ALA A 442 6.72 5.92 26.69
CA ALA A 442 6.05 6.36 27.90
C ALA A 442 4.63 6.88 27.68
N VAL A 443 4.39 7.55 26.55
CA VAL A 443 3.05 8.02 26.15
C VAL A 443 2.11 6.84 25.88
N VAL A 444 2.52 5.93 25.03
CA VAL A 444 1.67 4.77 24.64
C VAL A 444 1.41 3.90 25.86
N ASP A 445 2.46 3.52 26.60
CA ASP A 445 2.33 2.63 27.77
C ASP A 445 1.44 3.24 28.85
N ARG A 446 1.54 4.55 29.09
CA ARG A 446 0.69 5.29 30.03
C ARG A 446 -0.78 5.30 29.59
N LEU A 447 -1.06 5.63 28.32
CA LEU A 447 -2.44 5.70 27.83
C LEU A 447 -3.12 4.32 27.87
N VAL A 448 -2.38 3.26 27.56
CA VAL A 448 -2.88 1.88 27.70
C VAL A 448 -3.10 1.51 29.17
N ALA A 449 -2.15 1.81 30.04
CA ALA A 449 -2.21 1.42 31.46
C ALA A 449 -3.25 2.22 32.26
N ASP A 450 -3.30 3.55 32.08
CA ASP A 450 -4.15 4.44 32.89
C ASP A 450 -5.60 4.46 32.42
N PHE A 451 -5.84 4.27 31.11
CA PHE A 451 -7.16 4.41 30.50
C PHE A 451 -7.69 3.13 29.81
N GLY A 452 -6.91 2.07 29.73
CA GLY A 452 -7.33 0.85 29.02
C GLY A 452 -7.56 1.06 27.53
N ILE A 453 -6.78 1.95 26.89
CA ILE A 453 -6.89 2.20 25.45
C ILE A 453 -6.52 0.95 24.66
N GLY A 454 -7.43 0.49 23.80
CA GLY A 454 -7.26 -0.67 22.93
C GLY A 454 -7.17 -0.32 21.44
N PHE A 455 -7.30 0.95 21.09
CA PHE A 455 -7.20 1.42 19.70
C PHE A 455 -6.45 2.75 19.63
N PHE A 456 -5.50 2.86 18.70
CA PHE A 456 -4.90 4.14 18.34
C PHE A 456 -5.07 4.41 16.85
N LYS A 457 -5.54 5.63 16.51
CA LYS A 457 -5.36 6.21 15.18
C LYS A 457 -4.03 6.96 15.19
N ILE A 458 -3.02 6.40 14.54
CA ILE A 458 -1.72 7.05 14.36
C ILE A 458 -1.76 7.85 13.07
N ASP A 459 -1.69 9.17 13.20
CA ASP A 459 -1.70 10.12 12.10
C ASP A 459 -0.31 10.71 11.84
N TYR A 460 -0.16 11.36 10.68
CA TYR A 460 1.07 12.02 10.28
C TYR A 460 0.80 13.09 9.21
N ASN A 461 0.72 14.35 9.62
CA ASN A 461 0.12 15.42 8.82
C ASN A 461 1.14 16.41 8.22
N ILE A 462 2.43 16.18 8.40
CA ILE A 462 3.49 17.01 7.80
C ILE A 462 4.60 16.13 7.21
N ASN A 463 5.35 16.67 6.25
CA ASN A 463 6.46 15.98 5.60
C ASN A 463 7.77 16.75 5.82
N PRO A 464 8.84 16.14 6.40
CA PRO A 464 10.11 16.80 6.67
C PRO A 464 10.93 17.11 5.40
N GLY A 465 10.39 16.83 4.22
CA GLY A 465 11.13 16.92 2.96
C GLY A 465 12.27 15.90 2.88
N PRO A 466 13.48 16.30 2.45
CA PRO A 466 14.57 15.33 2.20
C PRO A 466 15.15 14.70 3.48
N GLY A 467 14.81 15.19 4.68
CA GLY A 467 15.18 14.56 5.95
C GLY A 467 16.17 15.35 6.81
N THR A 468 17.19 14.68 7.32
CA THR A 468 18.15 15.21 8.30
C THR A 468 19.58 14.87 7.94
N ASP A 469 20.47 15.85 8.05
CA ASP A 469 21.92 15.66 7.86
C ASP A 469 22.66 15.33 9.18
N ARG A 470 21.95 15.33 10.30
CA ARG A 470 22.53 15.04 11.58
C ARG A 470 22.88 13.56 11.75
N ASP A 471 24.10 13.25 12.18
CA ASP A 471 24.59 11.88 12.38
C ASP A 471 24.28 10.94 11.20
N ALA A 472 24.49 11.43 9.97
CA ALA A 472 24.19 10.73 8.73
C ALA A 472 25.20 11.10 7.64
N ASP A 473 25.37 10.22 6.65
CA ASP A 473 26.27 10.47 5.52
C ASP A 473 25.68 11.50 4.54
N SER A 474 24.36 11.63 4.54
CA SER A 474 23.60 12.58 3.73
C SER A 474 22.21 12.82 4.34
N VAL A 475 21.49 13.84 3.86
CA VAL A 475 20.12 14.13 4.33
C VAL A 475 19.19 12.95 4.08
N GLY A 476 19.29 12.29 2.92
CA GLY A 476 18.49 11.11 2.58
C GLY A 476 18.88 9.87 3.39
N ASP A 477 20.16 9.71 3.79
CA ASP A 477 20.57 8.61 4.69
C ASP A 477 19.99 8.81 6.08
N GLY A 478 20.00 10.02 6.58
CA GLY A 478 19.38 10.36 7.86
C GLY A 478 17.89 10.03 7.86
N LEU A 479 17.17 10.37 6.77
CA LEU A 479 15.75 10.07 6.64
C LEU A 479 15.49 8.56 6.53
N LEU A 480 16.24 7.84 5.71
CA LEU A 480 16.10 6.38 5.57
C LEU A 480 16.27 5.66 6.92
N ARG A 481 17.27 6.08 7.69
CA ARG A 481 17.53 5.50 9.02
C ARG A 481 16.46 5.89 10.03
N HIS A 482 15.90 7.11 9.96
CA HIS A 482 14.74 7.51 10.75
C HIS A 482 13.52 6.66 10.41
N ASN A 483 13.20 6.48 9.12
CA ASN A 483 12.06 5.68 8.69
C ASN A 483 12.15 4.21 9.14
N ARG A 484 13.35 3.62 9.10
CA ARG A 484 13.60 2.29 9.67
C ARG A 484 13.39 2.25 11.18
N ALA A 485 13.91 3.24 11.89
CA ALA A 485 13.72 3.36 13.33
C ALA A 485 12.25 3.57 13.73
N HIS A 486 11.45 4.22 12.87
CA HIS A 486 10.00 4.34 13.05
C HIS A 486 9.29 2.98 12.92
N LEU A 487 9.63 2.19 11.89
CA LEU A 487 9.08 0.84 11.74
C LEU A 487 9.47 -0.06 12.92
N ASP A 488 10.73 0.02 13.37
CA ASP A 488 11.21 -0.73 14.54
C ASP A 488 10.48 -0.29 15.83
N TRP A 489 10.15 0.99 15.97
CA TRP A 489 9.36 1.50 17.10
C TRP A 489 7.93 0.96 17.07
N ILE A 490 7.26 0.98 15.90
CA ILE A 490 5.92 0.38 15.73
C ILE A 490 5.95 -1.10 16.11
N ASP A 491 6.91 -1.87 15.59
CA ASP A 491 7.06 -3.29 15.93
C ASP A 491 7.23 -3.48 17.45
N GLY A 492 8.04 -2.63 18.10
CA GLY A 492 8.22 -2.65 19.56
C GLY A 492 6.95 -2.33 20.34
N VAL A 493 6.11 -1.39 19.88
CA VAL A 493 4.80 -1.09 20.49
C VAL A 493 3.88 -2.30 20.37
N LEU A 494 3.76 -2.89 19.18
CA LEU A 494 2.89 -4.03 18.93
C LEU A 494 3.38 -5.33 19.64
N ASP A 495 4.67 -5.45 19.92
CA ASP A 495 5.22 -6.55 20.70
C ASP A 495 4.90 -6.41 22.20
N ARG A 496 4.88 -5.18 22.73
CA ARG A 496 4.49 -4.91 24.14
C ARG A 496 2.98 -4.96 24.35
N HIS A 497 2.21 -4.57 23.33
CA HIS A 497 0.76 -4.50 23.37
C HIS A 497 0.15 -5.30 22.19
N PRO A 498 0.19 -6.65 22.23
CA PRO A 498 -0.16 -7.49 21.07
C PRO A 498 -1.65 -7.45 20.66
N ASP A 499 -2.53 -7.01 21.54
CA ASP A 499 -3.97 -6.86 21.27
C ASP A 499 -4.35 -5.44 20.82
N LEU A 500 -3.39 -4.51 20.79
CA LEU A 500 -3.62 -3.11 20.43
C LEU A 500 -3.91 -2.99 18.93
N ILE A 501 -5.06 -2.46 18.60
CA ILE A 501 -5.43 -2.16 17.21
C ILE A 501 -4.86 -0.80 16.84
N VAL A 502 -4.11 -0.74 15.75
CA VAL A 502 -3.52 0.51 15.27
C VAL A 502 -3.96 0.80 13.85
N GLU A 503 -4.58 1.96 13.68
CA GLU A 503 -4.92 2.56 12.38
C GLU A 503 -3.74 3.39 11.87
N ASN A 504 -3.36 3.19 10.62
CA ASN A 504 -2.47 4.08 9.88
C ASN A 504 -3.29 5.20 9.24
N CYS A 505 -2.87 6.42 9.49
CA CYS A 505 -3.39 7.63 8.85
C CYS A 505 -2.22 8.55 8.51
N SER A 506 -2.36 9.38 7.52
CA SER A 506 -1.41 10.44 7.18
C SER A 506 -2.14 11.45 6.32
N SER A 507 -2.89 12.38 6.93
CA SER A 507 -3.88 13.20 6.21
C SER A 507 -4.68 12.31 5.22
N GLY A 508 -5.34 11.29 5.74
CA GLY A 508 -5.87 10.20 4.93
C GLY A 508 -4.78 9.22 4.49
N ALA A 509 -4.55 9.09 3.18
CA ALA A 509 -3.66 8.06 2.62
C ALA A 509 -2.37 8.62 1.99
N MET A 510 -1.76 9.67 2.57
CA MET A 510 -0.48 10.19 2.08
C MET A 510 0.71 9.30 2.44
N ARG A 511 0.51 8.27 3.31
CA ARG A 511 1.53 7.26 3.69
C ARG A 511 0.89 5.88 3.85
N MET A 512 0.28 5.35 2.77
CA MET A 512 -0.37 4.04 2.74
C MET A 512 0.51 2.94 2.13
N ASP A 513 1.82 3.05 2.29
CA ASP A 513 2.75 2.04 1.77
C ASP A 513 2.68 0.72 2.55
N TYR A 514 3.17 -0.36 1.91
CA TYR A 514 3.08 -1.68 2.51
C TYR A 514 4.08 -1.89 3.68
N ALA A 515 5.13 -1.08 3.82
CA ALA A 515 5.98 -1.15 5.01
C ALA A 515 5.17 -0.81 6.28
N MET A 516 4.28 0.18 6.20
CA MET A 516 3.33 0.50 7.28
C MET A 516 2.25 -0.57 7.39
N LEU A 517 1.59 -0.93 6.28
CA LEU A 517 0.42 -1.83 6.27
C LEU A 517 0.77 -3.31 6.50
N SER A 518 2.04 -3.69 6.37
CA SER A 518 2.50 -5.01 6.81
C SER A 518 2.48 -5.18 8.33
N ARG A 519 2.39 -4.09 9.08
CA ARG A 519 2.41 -4.03 10.55
C ARG A 519 1.08 -3.64 11.14
N LEU A 520 0.42 -2.66 10.52
CA LEU A 520 -0.77 -1.99 11.07
C LEU A 520 -2.06 -2.63 10.57
N ALA A 521 -3.09 -2.61 11.41
CA ALA A 521 -4.32 -3.36 11.19
C ALA A 521 -5.20 -2.76 10.09
N MET A 522 -5.16 -1.44 9.89
CA MET A 522 -6.03 -0.74 8.97
C MET A 522 -5.44 0.58 8.48
N GLN A 523 -5.99 1.12 7.41
CA GLN A 523 -5.62 2.38 6.77
C GLN A 523 -6.84 3.26 6.57
N SER A 524 -6.81 4.48 7.08
CA SER A 524 -7.72 5.55 6.62
C SER A 524 -7.49 5.84 5.15
N THR A 525 -8.52 5.67 4.31
CA THR A 525 -8.35 5.79 2.86
C THR A 525 -8.37 7.22 2.35
N SER A 526 -8.95 8.16 3.10
CA SER A 526 -9.01 9.59 2.75
C SER A 526 -9.64 10.42 3.87
N ASP A 527 -9.34 11.71 3.90
CA ASP A 527 -10.06 12.73 4.68
C ASP A 527 -11.17 13.41 3.85
N GLN A 528 -11.63 12.82 2.76
CA GLN A 528 -12.66 13.41 1.89
C GLN A 528 -14.00 13.55 2.62
N GLN A 529 -14.46 14.79 2.82
CA GLN A 529 -15.71 15.12 3.54
C GLN A 529 -16.94 15.24 2.63
N ASP A 530 -16.76 15.21 1.30
CA ASP A 530 -17.87 15.15 0.36
C ASP A 530 -18.16 13.69 -0.02
N PHE A 531 -19.23 13.13 0.54
CA PHE A 531 -19.60 11.73 0.30
C PHE A 531 -19.86 11.40 -1.18
N ARG A 532 -20.12 12.41 -2.04
CA ARG A 532 -20.30 12.22 -3.48
C ARG A 532 -18.97 12.00 -4.21
N LYS A 533 -17.86 12.47 -3.61
CA LYS A 533 -16.49 12.34 -4.15
C LYS A 533 -15.74 11.16 -3.59
N TYR A 534 -16.18 10.58 -2.48
CA TYR A 534 -15.51 9.46 -1.81
C TYR A 534 -15.54 8.13 -2.61
N PRO A 535 -16.60 7.76 -3.35
CA PRO A 535 -16.67 6.44 -4.00
C PRO A 535 -15.52 6.07 -4.94
N PRO A 536 -14.96 6.96 -5.80
CA PRO A 536 -13.77 6.59 -6.59
C PRO A 536 -12.55 6.26 -5.71
N ILE A 537 -12.40 6.91 -4.56
CA ILE A 537 -11.32 6.61 -3.60
C ILE A 537 -11.55 5.22 -2.99
N ALA A 538 -12.74 4.97 -2.44
CA ALA A 538 -13.08 3.68 -1.84
C ALA A 538 -13.00 2.53 -2.84
N ALA A 539 -13.47 2.73 -4.07
CA ALA A 539 -13.43 1.70 -5.10
C ALA A 539 -12.01 1.39 -5.59
N SER A 540 -11.08 2.35 -5.55
CA SER A 540 -9.69 2.16 -5.97
C SER A 540 -8.76 1.69 -4.85
N ALA A 541 -9.11 1.90 -3.59
CA ALA A 541 -8.28 1.57 -2.44
C ALA A 541 -7.74 0.13 -2.45
N PRO A 542 -8.52 -0.91 -2.86
CA PRO A 542 -8.03 -2.29 -2.85
C PRO A 542 -6.90 -2.62 -3.84
N ILE A 543 -6.49 -1.70 -4.70
CA ILE A 543 -5.27 -1.87 -5.50
C ILE A 543 -4.02 -1.73 -4.62
N SER A 544 -4.05 -0.79 -3.65
CA SER A 544 -2.90 -0.47 -2.78
C SER A 544 -3.03 -1.03 -1.37
N ILE A 545 -4.25 -1.27 -0.88
CA ILE A 545 -4.58 -1.64 0.49
C ILE A 545 -5.39 -2.94 0.46
N LEU A 546 -5.19 -3.85 1.40
CA LEU A 546 -6.07 -5.02 1.49
C LEU A 546 -7.53 -4.60 1.74
N PRO A 547 -8.54 -5.26 1.15
CA PRO A 547 -9.93 -4.92 1.41
C PRO A 547 -10.25 -4.82 2.91
N GLU A 548 -9.79 -5.79 3.70
CA GLU A 548 -9.98 -5.84 5.15
C GLU A 548 -9.18 -4.80 5.94
N GLN A 549 -8.27 -4.07 5.31
CA GLN A 549 -7.54 -2.94 5.91
C GLN A 549 -8.06 -1.58 5.42
N ALA A 550 -8.77 -1.53 4.31
CA ALA A 550 -9.22 -0.29 3.67
C ALA A 550 -10.39 0.35 4.44
N ALA A 551 -10.09 1.30 5.33
CA ALA A 551 -11.08 2.02 6.11
C ALA A 551 -11.61 3.21 5.34
N SER A 552 -12.70 3.00 4.60
CA SER A 552 -13.43 4.06 3.92
C SER A 552 -14.53 4.61 4.82
N TRP A 553 -14.52 5.93 5.02
CA TRP A 553 -15.42 6.59 5.96
C TRP A 553 -16.86 6.62 5.46
N ALA A 554 -17.78 6.22 6.32
CA ALA A 554 -19.22 6.36 6.17
C ALA A 554 -19.73 7.35 7.23
N TYR A 555 -20.08 8.55 6.82
CA TYR A 555 -20.51 9.63 7.73
C TYR A 555 -21.92 10.16 7.39
N PRO A 556 -22.94 9.29 7.53
CA PRO A 556 -24.32 9.76 7.32
C PRO A 556 -24.66 10.93 8.23
N GLN A 557 -25.51 11.85 7.76
CA GLN A 557 -25.89 13.06 8.47
C GLN A 557 -27.41 13.15 8.64
N PRO A 558 -27.89 13.86 9.68
CA PRO A 558 -29.34 14.04 9.90
C PRO A 558 -30.07 14.72 8.73
N GLU A 559 -29.37 15.55 7.94
CA GLU A 559 -29.89 16.28 6.81
C GLU A 559 -30.01 15.46 5.52
N MET A 560 -29.38 14.28 5.48
CA MET A 560 -29.40 13.39 4.31
C MET A 560 -30.74 12.68 4.19
N ASP A 561 -31.23 12.60 2.96
CA ASP A 561 -32.36 11.70 2.65
C ASP A 561 -31.91 10.23 2.67
N ALA A 562 -32.86 9.32 2.45
CA ALA A 562 -32.62 7.89 2.54
C ALA A 562 -31.62 7.36 1.49
N GLU A 563 -31.66 7.89 0.26
CA GLU A 563 -30.70 7.52 -0.80
C GLU A 563 -29.32 8.10 -0.55
N GLU A 564 -29.20 9.34 -0.10
CA GLU A 564 -27.92 9.99 0.26
C GLU A 564 -27.26 9.27 1.45
N SER A 565 -28.02 8.95 2.50
CA SER A 565 -27.53 8.18 3.65
C SER A 565 -27.05 6.79 3.23
N SER A 566 -27.85 6.07 2.41
CA SER A 566 -27.47 4.76 1.90
C SER A 566 -26.25 4.81 0.97
N PHE A 567 -26.16 5.84 0.13
CA PHE A 567 -25.00 6.07 -0.74
C PHE A 567 -23.71 6.22 0.07
N CYS A 568 -23.77 7.01 1.15
CA CYS A 568 -22.65 7.20 2.07
C CYS A 568 -22.28 5.87 2.77
N LEU A 569 -23.26 5.11 3.26
CA LEU A 569 -23.03 3.84 3.96
C LEU A 569 -22.45 2.75 3.05
N VAL A 570 -22.88 2.65 1.78
CA VAL A 570 -22.33 1.70 0.80
C VAL A 570 -20.84 1.92 0.59
N THR A 571 -20.33 3.16 0.75
CA THR A 571 -18.91 3.49 0.57
C THR A 571 -18.01 2.72 1.54
N GLY A 572 -18.47 2.40 2.75
CA GLY A 572 -17.69 1.64 3.74
C GLY A 572 -17.86 0.11 3.67
N LEU A 573 -18.88 -0.42 2.95
CA LEU A 573 -19.30 -1.82 3.12
C LEU A 573 -18.30 -2.87 2.63
N LEU A 574 -17.60 -2.63 1.52
CA LEU A 574 -16.64 -3.59 0.97
C LEU A 574 -15.20 -3.32 1.43
N GLY A 575 -15.05 -2.92 2.68
CA GLY A 575 -13.78 -2.65 3.34
C GLY A 575 -13.92 -2.76 4.84
N ARG A 576 -13.06 -2.05 5.55
CA ARG A 576 -13.16 -1.83 6.99
C ARG A 576 -14.24 -0.78 7.24
N PHE A 577 -15.35 -1.17 7.88
CA PHE A 577 -16.48 -0.26 8.07
C PHE A 577 -16.15 0.79 9.15
N TYR A 578 -16.06 2.05 8.75
CA TYR A 578 -15.60 3.16 9.56
C TYR A 578 -16.68 4.26 9.59
N VAL A 579 -17.28 4.48 10.72
CA VAL A 579 -18.45 5.35 10.89
C VAL A 579 -18.08 6.66 11.56
N SER A 580 -18.66 7.74 11.14
CA SER A 580 -18.70 9.02 11.83
C SER A 580 -20.02 9.76 11.57
N GLY A 581 -20.11 11.03 11.91
CA GLY A 581 -21.33 11.82 11.75
C GLY A 581 -22.16 11.95 13.02
N HIS A 582 -23.12 12.87 13.00
CA HIS A 582 -23.95 13.23 14.15
C HIS A 582 -25.06 12.20 14.43
N LEU A 583 -24.72 10.95 14.75
CA LEU A 583 -25.69 9.87 15.07
C LEU A 583 -26.69 10.26 16.17
N ASN A 584 -26.24 11.02 17.16
CA ASN A 584 -27.05 11.50 18.28
C ASN A 584 -28.12 12.51 17.88
N ARG A 585 -28.09 13.05 16.66
CA ARG A 585 -29.09 14.00 16.12
C ARG A 585 -30.04 13.37 15.12
N MET A 586 -29.81 12.11 14.74
CA MET A 586 -30.62 11.36 13.78
C MET A 586 -31.95 10.92 14.39
N ASN A 587 -32.97 10.82 13.54
CA ASN A 587 -34.22 10.16 13.91
C ASN A 587 -34.09 8.64 13.90
N ASP A 588 -35.12 7.92 14.37
CA ASP A 588 -35.10 6.47 14.53
C ASP A 588 -34.91 5.71 13.19
N GLU A 589 -35.51 6.21 12.10
CA GLU A 589 -35.36 5.61 10.76
C GLU A 589 -33.92 5.73 10.27
N GLN A 590 -33.30 6.90 10.42
CA GLN A 590 -31.91 7.13 10.05
C GLN A 590 -30.95 6.26 10.86
N ARG A 591 -31.11 6.19 12.20
CA ARG A 591 -30.33 5.30 13.06
C ARG A 591 -30.53 3.82 12.70
N SER A 592 -31.75 3.40 12.41
CA SER A 592 -32.04 2.02 11.99
C SER A 592 -31.32 1.66 10.68
N ARG A 593 -31.19 2.58 9.73
CA ARG A 593 -30.46 2.36 8.48
C ARG A 593 -28.96 2.19 8.75
N VAL A 594 -28.37 3.04 9.63
CA VAL A 594 -26.97 2.88 10.05
C VAL A 594 -26.73 1.54 10.74
N ALA A 595 -27.60 1.18 11.69
CA ALA A 595 -27.52 -0.10 12.39
C ALA A 595 -27.63 -1.31 11.44
N THR A 596 -28.49 -1.22 10.41
CA THR A 596 -28.60 -2.24 9.36
C THR A 596 -27.30 -2.35 8.54
N ALA A 597 -26.69 -1.23 8.15
CA ALA A 597 -25.42 -1.24 7.44
C ALA A 597 -24.29 -1.84 8.29
N ILE A 598 -24.23 -1.52 9.59
CA ILE A 598 -23.27 -2.10 10.53
C ILE A 598 -23.48 -3.61 10.66
N ALA A 599 -24.72 -4.08 10.79
CA ALA A 599 -25.04 -5.51 10.86
C ALA A 599 -24.58 -6.24 9.57
N VAL A 600 -24.86 -5.67 8.39
CA VAL A 600 -24.38 -6.19 7.12
C VAL A 600 -22.86 -6.23 7.07
N ALA A 601 -22.16 -5.17 7.47
CA ALA A 601 -20.70 -5.14 7.49
C ALA A 601 -20.12 -6.25 8.37
N LYS A 602 -20.74 -6.49 9.55
CA LYS A 602 -20.36 -7.58 10.46
C LYS A 602 -20.56 -8.96 9.84
N ASP A 603 -21.65 -9.17 9.11
CA ASP A 603 -21.93 -10.45 8.42
C ASP A 603 -20.95 -10.71 7.26
N LEU A 604 -20.44 -9.65 6.60
CA LEU A 604 -19.54 -9.75 5.45
C LEU A 604 -18.06 -9.95 5.82
N ARG A 605 -17.64 -9.77 7.07
CA ARG A 605 -16.23 -9.79 7.52
C ARG A 605 -15.44 -10.98 7.00
N GLY A 606 -16.00 -12.20 7.18
CA GLY A 606 -15.32 -13.43 6.79
C GLY A 606 -15.11 -13.57 5.28
N GLU A 607 -16.00 -13.00 4.47
CA GLU A 607 -15.88 -13.00 3.02
C GLU A 607 -14.85 -11.94 2.58
N ILE A 608 -14.92 -10.72 3.12
CA ILE A 608 -14.00 -9.62 2.81
C ILE A 608 -12.54 -10.02 3.12
N ALA A 609 -12.30 -10.65 4.27
CA ALA A 609 -10.96 -11.05 4.71
C ALA A 609 -10.25 -12.05 3.77
N THR A 610 -10.98 -12.69 2.84
CA THR A 610 -10.43 -13.71 1.93
C THR A 610 -10.64 -13.39 0.45
N ALA A 611 -11.47 -12.39 0.14
CA ALA A 611 -11.84 -12.07 -1.24
C ALA A 611 -10.76 -11.28 -1.99
N HIS A 612 -10.76 -11.38 -3.31
CA HIS A 612 -9.88 -10.62 -4.21
C HIS A 612 -10.64 -9.47 -4.88
N PRO A 613 -10.04 -8.28 -4.96
CA PRO A 613 -10.70 -7.14 -5.59
C PRO A 613 -10.73 -7.28 -7.11
N HIS A 614 -11.82 -6.80 -7.71
CA HIS A 614 -11.94 -6.62 -9.15
C HIS A 614 -12.87 -5.44 -9.47
N TRP A 615 -12.82 -4.97 -10.71
CA TRP A 615 -13.54 -3.76 -11.13
C TRP A 615 -14.45 -4.06 -12.34
N PRO A 616 -15.73 -4.38 -12.10
CA PRO A 616 -16.66 -4.79 -13.18
C PRO A 616 -16.98 -3.70 -14.21
N LEU A 617 -16.71 -2.42 -13.87
CA LEU A 617 -16.81 -1.26 -14.79
C LEU A 617 -15.45 -0.75 -15.27
N GLY A 618 -14.37 -1.47 -14.96
CA GLY A 618 -12.99 -0.99 -15.08
C GLY A 618 -12.57 -0.14 -13.90
N LEU A 619 -11.29 0.29 -13.89
CA LEU A 619 -10.75 1.13 -12.80
C LEU A 619 -11.54 2.43 -12.69
N PRO A 620 -11.88 2.86 -11.46
CA PRO A 620 -12.69 4.06 -11.25
C PRO A 620 -11.95 5.32 -11.68
N ARG A 621 -12.65 6.21 -12.38
CA ARG A 621 -12.20 7.55 -12.69
C ARG A 621 -12.90 8.56 -11.81
N TRP A 622 -12.25 9.68 -11.56
CA TRP A 622 -12.76 10.72 -10.67
C TRP A 622 -14.17 11.21 -11.03
N ASP A 623 -14.46 11.36 -12.32
CA ASP A 623 -15.73 11.91 -12.83
C ASP A 623 -16.71 10.86 -13.37
N ASP A 624 -16.46 9.58 -13.14
CA ASP A 624 -17.36 8.52 -13.60
C ASP A 624 -18.77 8.66 -13.01
N ALA A 625 -19.77 8.56 -13.86
CA ALA A 625 -21.17 8.60 -13.45
C ALA A 625 -21.60 7.31 -12.74
N TRP A 626 -20.99 6.17 -13.10
CA TRP A 626 -21.16 4.87 -12.48
C TRP A 626 -19.83 4.31 -12.07
N LEU A 627 -19.75 3.78 -10.86
CA LEU A 627 -18.57 3.14 -10.29
C LEU A 627 -18.96 1.78 -9.72
N ALA A 628 -18.06 0.83 -9.74
CA ALA A 628 -18.25 -0.45 -9.07
C ALA A 628 -16.93 -0.97 -8.49
N LEU A 629 -17.03 -1.54 -7.29
CA LEU A 629 -16.00 -2.36 -6.68
C LEU A 629 -16.59 -3.75 -6.45
N GLY A 630 -15.93 -4.78 -6.98
CA GLY A 630 -16.24 -6.17 -6.72
C GLY A 630 -15.20 -6.82 -5.80
N LEU A 631 -15.66 -7.71 -4.94
CA LEU A 631 -14.84 -8.62 -4.15
C LEU A 631 -15.20 -10.04 -4.51
N ARG A 632 -14.30 -10.74 -5.19
CA ARG A 632 -14.47 -12.12 -5.62
C ARG A 632 -14.17 -13.08 -4.48
N GLY A 633 -15.19 -13.78 -4.02
CA GLY A 633 -15.07 -14.85 -3.04
C GLY A 633 -15.12 -16.24 -3.67
N ALA A 634 -15.04 -17.28 -2.84
CA ALA A 634 -15.07 -18.68 -3.29
C ALA A 634 -16.44 -19.14 -3.82
N LYS A 635 -17.53 -18.55 -3.35
CA LYS A 635 -18.91 -18.98 -3.66
C LYS A 635 -19.79 -17.85 -4.19
N SER A 636 -19.35 -16.61 -4.03
CA SER A 636 -20.08 -15.43 -4.46
C SER A 636 -19.16 -14.25 -4.66
N ASP A 637 -19.57 -13.33 -5.51
CA ASP A 637 -18.98 -12.00 -5.60
C ASP A 637 -19.86 -11.01 -4.84
N LEU A 638 -19.24 -10.12 -4.06
CA LEU A 638 -19.88 -8.95 -3.48
C LEU A 638 -19.56 -7.74 -4.36
N VAL A 639 -20.56 -6.95 -4.69
CA VAL A 639 -20.37 -5.80 -5.59
C VAL A 639 -21.07 -4.58 -5.04
N SER A 640 -20.32 -3.54 -4.70
CA SER A 640 -20.88 -2.20 -4.43
C SER A 640 -20.87 -1.38 -5.71
N ILE A 641 -21.99 -0.75 -6.00
CA ILE A 641 -22.24 0.01 -7.22
C ILE A 641 -22.74 1.39 -6.81
N TRP A 642 -22.11 2.44 -7.32
CA TRP A 642 -22.51 3.84 -7.09
C TRP A 642 -22.92 4.47 -8.42
N ARG A 643 -24.06 5.17 -8.42
CA ARG A 643 -24.51 6.06 -9.48
C ARG A 643 -24.45 7.49 -8.99
N ARG A 644 -23.64 8.32 -9.64
CA ARG A 644 -23.49 9.76 -9.34
C ARG A 644 -24.15 10.65 -10.39
N GLY A 645 -24.72 10.06 -11.42
CA GLY A 645 -25.36 10.78 -12.53
C GLY A 645 -25.51 9.92 -13.79
N GLY A 646 -25.61 10.59 -14.93
CA GLY A 646 -25.66 9.94 -16.24
C GLY A 646 -26.95 9.13 -16.53
N ALA A 647 -26.86 8.19 -17.45
CA ALA A 647 -27.96 7.26 -17.78
C ALA A 647 -28.38 6.46 -16.54
N ASN A 648 -29.64 5.97 -16.54
CA ASN A 648 -30.14 5.16 -15.43
C ASN A 648 -29.81 3.68 -15.54
N ALA A 649 -29.01 3.26 -16.51
CA ALA A 649 -28.59 1.87 -16.70
C ALA A 649 -27.10 1.79 -17.03
N THR A 650 -26.48 0.67 -16.65
CA THR A 650 -25.10 0.31 -16.96
C THR A 650 -24.96 -1.20 -17.08
N THR A 651 -23.82 -1.68 -17.58
CA THR A 651 -23.49 -3.10 -17.70
C THR A 651 -22.16 -3.39 -17.03
N LEU A 652 -22.15 -4.32 -16.10
CA LEU A 652 -20.98 -4.78 -15.36
C LEU A 652 -20.47 -6.08 -15.99
N SER A 653 -19.14 -6.25 -16.08
CA SER A 653 -18.49 -7.41 -16.68
C SER A 653 -17.82 -8.31 -15.62
N PHE A 654 -18.13 -9.61 -15.67
CA PHE A 654 -17.58 -10.64 -14.78
C PHE A 654 -17.02 -11.80 -15.62
N PRO A 655 -15.87 -11.65 -16.29
CA PRO A 655 -15.33 -12.65 -17.20
C PRO A 655 -15.14 -14.04 -16.57
N HIS A 656 -14.87 -14.08 -15.27
CA HIS A 656 -14.70 -15.30 -14.50
C HIS A 656 -16.01 -16.06 -14.22
N LEU A 657 -17.17 -15.44 -14.48
CA LEU A 657 -18.49 -16.03 -14.32
C LEU A 657 -19.17 -16.37 -15.65
N VAL A 658 -18.44 -16.30 -16.77
CA VAL A 658 -18.94 -16.74 -18.08
C VAL A 658 -19.34 -18.22 -18.02
N GLY A 659 -20.57 -18.54 -18.46
CA GLY A 659 -21.12 -19.90 -18.43
C GLY A 659 -21.74 -20.31 -17.09
N HIS A 660 -21.65 -19.49 -16.05
CA HIS A 660 -22.25 -19.79 -14.75
C HIS A 660 -23.69 -19.25 -14.65
N ASP A 661 -24.53 -20.02 -14.01
CA ASP A 661 -25.84 -19.54 -13.54
C ASP A 661 -25.62 -18.75 -12.24
N VAL A 662 -26.03 -17.48 -12.23
CA VAL A 662 -25.79 -16.56 -11.13
C VAL A 662 -27.10 -16.02 -10.59
N GLU A 663 -27.32 -16.22 -9.29
CA GLU A 663 -28.39 -15.56 -8.55
C GLU A 663 -27.91 -14.20 -8.02
N VAL A 664 -28.60 -13.13 -8.38
CA VAL A 664 -28.28 -11.75 -7.93
C VAL A 664 -29.25 -11.36 -6.83
N THR A 665 -28.72 -11.08 -5.64
CA THR A 665 -29.51 -10.67 -4.48
C THR A 665 -29.03 -9.33 -3.93
N PRO A 666 -29.97 -8.41 -3.51
CA PRO A 666 -29.57 -7.20 -2.82
C PRO A 666 -29.05 -7.52 -1.41
N VAL A 667 -27.96 -6.84 -1.02
CA VAL A 667 -27.36 -6.92 0.32
C VAL A 667 -27.68 -5.67 1.14
N PHE A 668 -27.53 -4.48 0.54
CA PHE A 668 -27.83 -3.20 1.20
C PHE A 668 -28.04 -2.09 0.16
N PRO A 669 -28.97 -1.15 0.41
CA PRO A 669 -30.01 -1.15 1.42
C PRO A 669 -31.19 -2.06 1.02
N LEU A 670 -31.94 -2.56 2.00
CA LEU A 670 -33.12 -3.41 1.77
C LEU A 670 -34.45 -2.65 1.94
N ASP A 671 -34.41 -1.45 2.52
CA ASP A 671 -35.56 -0.58 2.78
C ASP A 671 -35.85 0.41 1.62
N LEU A 672 -34.99 0.41 0.58
CA LEU A 672 -35.16 1.24 -0.61
C LEU A 672 -35.52 0.40 -1.84
N PRO A 673 -36.11 1.01 -2.88
CA PRO A 673 -36.47 0.29 -4.11
C PRO A 673 -35.27 -0.45 -4.69
N ALA A 674 -35.42 -1.75 -4.92
CA ALA A 674 -34.41 -2.56 -5.57
C ALA A 674 -34.16 -2.07 -7.01
N TRP A 675 -32.88 -2.16 -7.44
CA TRP A 675 -32.56 -1.94 -8.83
C TRP A 675 -32.94 -3.19 -9.66
N HIS A 676 -33.35 -2.98 -10.89
CA HIS A 676 -33.59 -4.10 -11.82
C HIS A 676 -32.25 -4.65 -12.29
N THR A 677 -32.08 -5.95 -12.16
CA THR A 677 -30.88 -6.68 -12.56
C THR A 677 -31.24 -7.81 -13.52
N ASP A 678 -30.43 -8.02 -14.57
CA ASP A 678 -30.57 -9.08 -15.54
C ASP A 678 -29.19 -9.69 -15.83
N TRP A 679 -29.05 -11.00 -15.61
CA TRP A 679 -27.77 -11.71 -15.76
C TRP A 679 -27.72 -12.44 -17.10
N ASP A 680 -26.69 -12.16 -17.89
CA ASP A 680 -26.38 -12.92 -19.11
C ASP A 680 -25.18 -13.85 -18.84
N ALA A 681 -25.49 -15.15 -18.64
CA ALA A 681 -24.47 -16.17 -18.41
C ALA A 681 -23.55 -16.38 -19.62
N THR A 682 -24.01 -16.09 -20.84
CA THR A 682 -23.23 -16.30 -22.07
C THR A 682 -22.03 -15.36 -22.15
N THR A 683 -22.22 -14.12 -21.71
CA THR A 683 -21.21 -13.08 -21.76
C THR A 683 -20.59 -12.80 -20.39
N GLY A 684 -21.16 -13.34 -19.31
CA GLY A 684 -20.76 -13.02 -17.93
C GLY A 684 -21.01 -11.55 -17.59
N THR A 685 -22.18 -11.02 -18.01
CA THR A 685 -22.50 -9.61 -17.79
C THR A 685 -23.77 -9.44 -16.96
N LEU A 686 -23.76 -8.45 -16.08
CA LEU A 686 -24.89 -8.02 -15.29
C LEU A 686 -25.39 -6.66 -15.82
N HIS A 687 -26.59 -6.65 -16.37
CA HIS A 687 -27.28 -5.42 -16.75
C HIS A 687 -28.01 -4.86 -15.52
N VAL A 688 -27.71 -3.62 -15.18
CA VAL A 688 -28.27 -2.93 -14.01
C VAL A 688 -29.02 -1.70 -14.47
N ARG A 689 -30.27 -1.55 -13.99
CA ARG A 689 -31.06 -0.33 -14.16
C ARG A 689 -31.46 0.21 -12.79
N GLY A 690 -30.97 1.40 -12.46
CA GLY A 690 -31.32 2.11 -11.25
C GLY A 690 -32.70 2.77 -11.32
N THR A 691 -33.10 3.38 -10.23
CA THR A 691 -34.31 4.22 -10.13
C THR A 691 -34.09 5.56 -10.81
N ASP A 692 -35.10 6.43 -10.80
CA ASP A 692 -34.99 7.81 -11.33
C ASP A 692 -34.09 8.70 -10.48
N THR A 693 -33.78 8.32 -9.24
CA THR A 693 -32.85 9.03 -8.35
C THR A 693 -31.46 9.00 -8.94
N ARG A 694 -30.86 10.18 -9.17
CA ARG A 694 -29.54 10.30 -9.81
C ARG A 694 -28.38 9.90 -8.89
N LEU A 695 -28.52 10.13 -7.59
CA LEU A 695 -27.52 9.78 -6.58
C LEU A 695 -28.04 8.56 -5.81
N ALA A 696 -27.50 7.40 -6.07
CA ALA A 696 -27.92 6.16 -5.42
C ALA A 696 -26.81 5.11 -5.43
N ALA A 697 -26.77 4.25 -4.43
CA ALA A 697 -25.82 3.15 -4.38
C ALA A 697 -26.47 1.85 -3.85
N ARG A 698 -25.95 0.72 -4.29
CA ARG A 698 -26.41 -0.62 -3.86
C ARG A 698 -25.21 -1.56 -3.72
N THR A 699 -25.27 -2.41 -2.73
CA THR A 699 -24.39 -3.58 -2.63
C THR A 699 -25.20 -4.82 -2.97
N LEU A 700 -24.70 -5.61 -3.90
CA LEU A 700 -25.30 -6.83 -4.40
C LEU A 700 -24.40 -8.03 -4.10
N ARG A 701 -25.03 -9.20 -3.98
CA ARG A 701 -24.34 -10.50 -3.98
C ARG A 701 -24.67 -11.25 -5.25
N LEU A 702 -23.65 -11.75 -5.92
CA LEU A 702 -23.75 -12.63 -7.08
C LEU A 702 -23.35 -14.04 -6.63
N SER A 703 -24.33 -14.90 -6.34
CA SER A 703 -24.08 -16.27 -5.89
C SER A 703 -24.01 -17.19 -7.12
N HIS A 704 -22.94 -17.97 -7.21
CA HIS A 704 -22.76 -18.94 -8.29
C HIS A 704 -22.54 -20.34 -7.71
N ARG A 705 -23.05 -21.37 -8.41
CA ARG A 705 -22.74 -22.76 -8.07
C ARG A 705 -21.41 -23.10 -8.72
N PRO A 706 -20.45 -23.75 -7.98
CA PRO A 706 -19.27 -24.31 -8.61
C PRO A 706 -19.70 -25.27 -9.71
N THR A 707 -19.13 -25.17 -10.90
CA THR A 707 -19.28 -26.19 -11.93
C THR A 707 -18.60 -27.47 -11.44
N GLU A 708 -19.19 -28.64 -11.66
CA GLU A 708 -18.66 -29.96 -11.24
C GLU A 708 -17.22 -30.25 -11.74
N VAL A 709 -16.69 -29.41 -12.63
CA VAL A 709 -15.32 -29.49 -13.18
C VAL A 709 -14.25 -29.01 -12.21
N ASP A 710 -14.59 -28.16 -11.24
CA ASP A 710 -13.61 -27.61 -10.27
C ASP A 710 -13.26 -28.59 -9.13
N ASP A 711 -14.07 -29.63 -8.89
CA ASP A 711 -13.82 -30.62 -7.82
C ASP A 711 -12.84 -31.75 -8.26
N ASP A 712 -12.75 -32.06 -9.56
CA ASP A 712 -11.81 -33.07 -10.05
C ASP A 712 -10.34 -32.62 -10.06
N ALA A 713 -10.10 -31.31 -10.08
CA ALA A 713 -8.73 -30.77 -9.99
C ALA A 713 -8.15 -30.83 -8.57
N ARG A 714 -8.99 -31.01 -7.53
CA ARG A 714 -8.56 -31.12 -6.12
C ARG A 714 -8.39 -32.53 -5.61
N THR A 715 -8.88 -33.55 -6.34
CA THR A 715 -8.81 -34.96 -5.92
C THR A 715 -7.70 -35.78 -6.59
N GLY A 716 -6.89 -35.16 -7.45
CA GLY A 716 -5.83 -35.82 -8.23
C GLY A 716 -4.42 -35.79 -7.64
N SER A 717 -4.25 -35.63 -6.32
CA SER A 717 -2.94 -35.79 -5.67
C SER A 717 -3.01 -36.69 -4.43
N HIS A 718 -2.83 -37.96 -4.69
CA HIS A 718 -2.37 -38.93 -3.67
C HIS A 718 -0.93 -39.33 -3.97
#